data_d032670807e455ee27563d51ef9cd814
#
_entry.id   d032670807e455ee27563d51ef9cd814
#
_cell.length_a   1.000
_cell.length_b   1.000
_cell.length_c   1.000
_cell.angle_alpha   90.00
_cell.angle_beta   90.00
_cell.angle_gamma   90.00
#
_symmetry.space_group_name_H-M   'P 1'
#
loop_
_entity.id
_entity.type
_entity.pdbx_description
1 polymer ?
#
loop_
_entity_poly.entity_id
_entity_poly.type
_entity_poly.pdbx_seq_one_letter_code
_entity_poly.pdbx_strand_id
1 'polypeptide(L)'
;MRKIVIVIAIVVAVLALAVGVFVATFNPNDYRGTIQTKLEQQLGRKVTLGNMELGLFPLRFRVFNLGIAEDPKFGSRNFIQTQELSVSVKLLPLLSKSVEVDSLSLDRPSVELIKDAQGAWNFASLGQKTPSATTSSSQQPFSLGELAINDGQIAITDLQDRRPRTVYDHINLKLTDFAPDSPFKLDASVHLPGPGSQEVSLTGKGGPLSHTNPAATPFKGTLELKGVEIAGLQKFLQSPALVNTDGVLSGHTDIASEAGKLSANGQMNLDKPRLHGIDVGYPINADYDVSDDLTNDLLRINKGAIKLGPTPLSVTGTVNHKPTPAQLDVDLKANGVSIAEIARLAAAAGIAFAPGTTVNGQINANIKAQGPADKPSLNGTLAGQNIQVSGKEIAKPVEVKAVNIALSPTEIHSDNFNVTSGGTTAAVQFAMKQYTSKSPEVDATLRAPQAALPDLLAMAKAYGVTSLDKVSGAGNLSLDMHAAGPVQSFSSDEVVKALNGTINLNFNNVRYAGVDVAHQLTSLLGSGQSASKDQGYTNILKMTGAILVKNGIATTNNLQATLDIGNVGAVGTANLASQTLNMQANAVLTKAFSQQVGSAGIGSFMNTALANSQGELVIPATITGTFQNPKFAPDVQKMAQMKLKGLIPSGDNPLGSLLGGLTGQKGQQPAAGQQQQNPVNQVLGLFGTKKK
;
A
#
# COMPACT_ATOMS: atom_id res chain seq x y z
N MET A 1 38.12 -69.62 -29.30
CA MET A 1 37.89 -68.26 -28.77
C MET A 1 39.07 -67.31 -28.99
N ARG A 2 40.33 -67.66 -28.65
CA ARG A 2 41.53 -66.80 -28.79
C ARG A 2 41.76 -66.27 -30.23
N LYS A 3 41.56 -67.11 -31.29
CA LYS A 3 41.73 -66.73 -32.70
C LYS A 3 40.65 -65.73 -33.20
N ILE A 4 39.38 -65.87 -32.68
CA ILE A 4 38.28 -64.93 -33.03
C ILE A 4 38.52 -63.55 -32.41
N VAL A 5 39.01 -63.49 -31.17
CA VAL A 5 39.34 -62.25 -30.47
C VAL A 5 40.48 -61.52 -31.22
N ILE A 6 41.49 -62.25 -31.72
CA ILE A 6 42.59 -61.67 -32.46
C ILE A 6 42.10 -61.11 -33.82
N VAL A 7 41.20 -61.84 -34.51
CA VAL A 7 40.62 -61.34 -35.80
C VAL A 7 39.77 -60.08 -35.56
N ILE A 8 38.95 -60.09 -34.53
CA ILE A 8 38.19 -58.89 -34.14
C ILE A 8 39.10 -57.71 -33.79
N ALA A 9 40.19 -57.95 -33.02
CA ALA A 9 41.14 -56.92 -32.65
C ALA A 9 41.86 -56.35 -33.91
N ILE A 10 42.22 -57.21 -34.86
CA ILE A 10 42.82 -56.76 -36.13
C ILE A 10 41.83 -55.97 -36.96
N VAL A 11 40.57 -56.39 -37.08
CA VAL A 11 39.51 -55.65 -37.78
C VAL A 11 39.27 -54.29 -37.14
N VAL A 12 39.22 -54.22 -35.81
CA VAL A 12 39.08 -52.94 -35.09
C VAL A 12 40.28 -52.07 -35.30
N ALA A 13 41.52 -52.61 -35.26
CA ALA A 13 42.74 -51.83 -35.51
C ALA A 13 42.81 -51.30 -36.96
N VAL A 14 42.42 -52.10 -37.95
CA VAL A 14 42.35 -51.67 -39.35
C VAL A 14 41.26 -50.60 -39.57
N LEU A 15 40.12 -50.75 -38.93
CA LEU A 15 39.08 -49.72 -38.95
C LEU A 15 39.52 -48.42 -38.27
N ALA A 16 40.18 -48.53 -37.12
CA ALA A 16 40.72 -47.36 -36.43
C ALA A 16 41.83 -46.66 -37.28
N LEU A 17 42.67 -47.42 -37.92
CA LEU A 17 43.68 -46.90 -38.85
C LEU A 17 43.04 -46.24 -40.07
N ALA A 18 42.02 -46.85 -40.70
CA ALA A 18 41.29 -46.28 -41.83
C ALA A 18 40.58 -45.00 -41.48
N VAL A 19 39.95 -44.96 -40.33
CA VAL A 19 39.34 -43.72 -39.79
C VAL A 19 40.40 -42.67 -39.47
N GLY A 20 41.54 -43.07 -38.92
CA GLY A 20 42.65 -42.17 -38.62
C GLY A 20 43.25 -41.55 -39.88
N VAL A 21 43.46 -42.35 -40.95
CA VAL A 21 43.91 -41.88 -42.25
C VAL A 21 42.84 -40.98 -42.91
N PHE A 22 41.59 -41.34 -42.83
CA PHE A 22 40.51 -40.52 -43.39
C PHE A 22 40.49 -39.12 -42.73
N VAL A 23 40.57 -39.03 -41.43
CA VAL A 23 40.57 -37.74 -40.75
C VAL A 23 41.88 -36.97 -40.96
N ALA A 24 43.03 -37.65 -41.05
CA ALA A 24 44.28 -36.99 -41.37
C ALA A 24 44.34 -36.42 -42.80
N THR A 25 43.55 -36.97 -43.72
CA THR A 25 43.48 -36.54 -45.11
C THR A 25 42.26 -35.67 -45.42
N PHE A 26 41.23 -35.72 -44.61
CA PHE A 26 39.98 -34.95 -44.80
C PHE A 26 40.13 -33.54 -44.20
N ASN A 27 40.18 -32.53 -45.06
CA ASN A 27 40.18 -31.14 -44.62
C ASN A 27 38.77 -30.55 -44.74
N PRO A 28 38.08 -30.33 -43.60
CA PRO A 28 36.74 -29.76 -43.65
C PRO A 28 36.65 -28.39 -44.30
N ASN A 29 37.76 -27.64 -44.28
CA ASN A 29 37.83 -26.29 -44.83
C ASN A 29 37.66 -26.24 -46.36
N ASP A 30 37.96 -27.34 -47.06
CA ASP A 30 37.75 -27.46 -48.50
C ASP A 30 36.28 -27.40 -48.88
N TYR A 31 35.37 -27.74 -47.92
CA TYR A 31 33.92 -27.70 -48.10
C TYR A 31 33.28 -26.43 -47.54
N ARG A 32 34.07 -25.50 -47.00
CA ARG A 32 33.57 -24.28 -46.32
C ARG A 32 32.63 -23.51 -47.25
N GLY A 33 33.03 -23.20 -48.48
CA GLY A 33 32.21 -22.44 -49.40
C GLY A 33 30.87 -23.12 -49.76
N THR A 34 30.90 -24.45 -49.89
CA THR A 34 29.69 -25.24 -50.18
C THR A 34 28.72 -25.25 -49.02
N ILE A 35 29.22 -25.44 -47.79
CA ILE A 35 28.44 -25.42 -46.54
C ILE A 35 27.86 -24.02 -46.34
N GLN A 36 28.66 -22.99 -46.48
CA GLN A 36 28.26 -21.60 -46.33
C GLN A 36 27.15 -21.25 -47.33
N THR A 37 27.30 -21.57 -48.63
CA THR A 37 26.29 -21.31 -49.63
C THR A 37 24.97 -22.04 -49.35
N LYS A 38 25.02 -23.30 -48.89
CA LYS A 38 23.82 -24.07 -48.55
C LYS A 38 23.09 -23.45 -47.32
N LEU A 39 23.84 -23.05 -46.29
CA LEU A 39 23.28 -22.38 -45.13
C LEU A 39 22.65 -21.03 -45.48
N GLU A 40 23.33 -20.23 -46.32
CA GLU A 40 22.79 -18.97 -46.85
C GLU A 40 21.49 -19.17 -47.67
N GLN A 41 21.44 -20.23 -48.48
CA GLN A 41 20.24 -20.59 -49.24
C GLN A 41 19.08 -21.00 -48.34
N GLN A 42 19.35 -21.75 -47.25
CA GLN A 42 18.31 -22.20 -46.31
C GLN A 42 17.85 -21.09 -45.39
N LEU A 43 18.78 -20.28 -44.84
CA LEU A 43 18.45 -19.24 -43.87
C LEU A 43 17.98 -17.93 -44.51
N GLY A 44 18.30 -17.70 -45.78
CA GLY A 44 18.02 -16.44 -46.48
C GLY A 44 18.89 -15.27 -45.99
N ARG A 45 20.00 -15.58 -45.33
CA ARG A 45 20.90 -14.62 -44.69
C ARG A 45 22.36 -14.96 -45.06
N LYS A 46 23.23 -13.95 -45.07
CA LYS A 46 24.66 -14.20 -45.20
C LYS A 46 25.19 -14.96 -43.99
N VAL A 47 26.00 -15.97 -44.23
CA VAL A 47 26.64 -16.79 -43.23
C VAL A 47 28.15 -16.67 -43.35
N THR A 48 28.85 -16.55 -42.28
CA THR A 48 30.31 -16.58 -42.21
C THR A 48 30.75 -17.78 -41.41
N LEU A 49 31.70 -18.55 -41.89
CA LEU A 49 32.31 -19.70 -41.23
C LEU A 49 33.83 -19.46 -41.12
N GLY A 50 34.35 -19.53 -39.92
CA GLY A 50 35.79 -19.49 -39.70
C GLY A 50 36.46 -20.84 -39.98
N ASN A 51 37.51 -21.17 -39.21
CA ASN A 51 38.18 -22.47 -39.35
C ASN A 51 37.24 -23.62 -38.96
N MET A 52 37.37 -24.74 -39.64
CA MET A 52 36.60 -25.95 -39.35
C MET A 52 37.57 -27.11 -39.07
N GLU A 53 37.24 -27.87 -38.02
CA GLU A 53 38.08 -28.99 -37.56
C GLU A 53 37.22 -30.25 -37.36
N LEU A 54 37.80 -31.39 -37.63
CA LEU A 54 37.22 -32.70 -37.37
C LEU A 54 38.01 -33.41 -36.26
N GLY A 55 37.36 -33.66 -35.11
CA GLY A 55 37.91 -34.48 -34.02
C GLY A 55 37.41 -35.92 -34.12
N LEU A 56 38.22 -36.89 -33.62
CA LEU A 56 37.91 -38.33 -33.79
C LEU A 56 37.17 -38.98 -32.65
N PHE A 57 37.52 -38.58 -31.42
CA PHE A 57 36.97 -39.22 -30.17
C PHE A 57 36.50 -38.17 -29.17
N PRO A 58 35.17 -37.89 -29.12
CA PRO A 58 34.14 -38.38 -30.00
C PRO A 58 34.28 -37.82 -31.42
N LEU A 59 33.64 -38.42 -32.43
CA LEU A 59 33.57 -37.85 -33.76
C LEU A 59 32.80 -36.52 -33.72
N ARG A 60 33.54 -35.41 -33.80
CA ARG A 60 33.05 -34.08 -33.54
C ARG A 60 33.49 -33.13 -34.64
N PHE A 61 32.57 -32.44 -35.22
CA PHE A 61 32.80 -31.37 -36.19
C PHE A 61 32.71 -30.02 -35.46
N ARG A 62 33.79 -29.24 -35.55
CA ARG A 62 33.85 -27.91 -34.90
C ARG A 62 33.96 -26.84 -35.96
N VAL A 63 33.18 -25.77 -35.80
CA VAL A 63 33.17 -24.57 -36.65
C VAL A 63 33.45 -23.37 -35.74
N PHE A 64 34.56 -22.69 -36.00
CA PHE A 64 34.92 -21.50 -35.25
C PHE A 64 34.36 -20.25 -35.92
N ASN A 65 34.01 -19.23 -35.09
CA ASN A 65 33.57 -17.92 -35.54
C ASN A 65 32.41 -18.01 -36.55
N LEU A 66 31.38 -18.81 -36.23
CA LEU A 66 30.15 -18.83 -37.04
C LEU A 66 29.42 -17.50 -36.82
N GLY A 67 29.04 -16.83 -37.90
CA GLY A 67 28.21 -15.64 -37.90
C GLY A 67 27.05 -15.76 -38.88
N ILE A 68 25.86 -15.37 -38.49
CA ILE A 68 24.67 -15.20 -39.31
C ILE A 68 24.32 -13.72 -39.31
N ALA A 69 24.34 -13.10 -40.49
CA ALA A 69 24.09 -11.68 -40.61
C ALA A 69 22.64 -11.32 -40.25
N GLU A 70 22.46 -10.10 -39.74
CA GLU A 70 21.13 -9.52 -39.49
C GLU A 70 20.38 -9.24 -40.81
N ASP A 71 19.07 -9.18 -40.77
CA ASP A 71 18.26 -8.61 -41.84
C ASP A 71 18.59 -7.11 -41.98
N PRO A 72 18.96 -6.63 -43.15
CA PRO A 72 19.34 -5.22 -43.33
C PRO A 72 18.30 -4.20 -42.83
N LYS A 73 17.04 -4.61 -42.71
CA LYS A 73 15.97 -3.76 -42.14
C LYS A 73 16.14 -3.47 -40.64
N PHE A 74 16.82 -4.37 -39.91
CA PHE A 74 17.00 -4.27 -38.49
C PHE A 74 18.39 -3.78 -38.05
N GLY A 75 19.37 -3.85 -38.93
CA GLY A 75 20.70 -3.35 -38.63
C GLY A 75 21.82 -4.04 -39.43
N SER A 76 23.05 -3.74 -39.05
CA SER A 76 24.27 -4.26 -39.66
C SER A 76 25.09 -5.22 -38.79
N ARG A 77 24.63 -5.46 -37.54
CA ARG A 77 25.27 -6.43 -36.62
C ARG A 77 24.91 -7.85 -37.05
N ASN A 78 25.64 -8.85 -36.55
CA ASN A 78 25.20 -10.23 -36.74
C ASN A 78 23.94 -10.49 -35.90
N PHE A 79 23.00 -11.24 -36.47
CA PHE A 79 21.84 -11.77 -35.77
C PHE A 79 22.28 -12.84 -34.77
N ILE A 80 23.15 -13.77 -35.19
CA ILE A 80 23.77 -14.77 -34.33
C ILE A 80 25.27 -14.76 -34.62
N GLN A 81 26.05 -14.85 -33.56
CA GLN A 81 27.49 -15.07 -33.61
C GLN A 81 27.88 -16.04 -32.50
N THR A 82 28.74 -17.01 -32.78
CA THR A 82 29.30 -17.91 -31.76
C THR A 82 30.78 -18.11 -32.00
N GLN A 83 31.51 -18.26 -30.90
CA GLN A 83 32.93 -18.48 -30.98
C GLN A 83 33.27 -19.87 -31.47
N GLU A 84 32.49 -20.89 -31.03
CA GLU A 84 32.60 -22.26 -31.51
C GLU A 84 31.21 -22.88 -31.59
N LEU A 85 30.89 -23.51 -32.69
CA LEU A 85 29.81 -24.47 -32.88
C LEU A 85 30.44 -25.86 -32.96
N SER A 86 30.02 -26.78 -32.10
CA SER A 86 30.51 -28.15 -32.05
C SER A 86 29.34 -29.13 -32.24
N VAL A 87 29.44 -29.99 -33.22
CA VAL A 87 28.44 -31.02 -33.56
C VAL A 87 29.08 -32.39 -33.47
N SER A 88 28.57 -33.25 -32.57
CA SER A 88 29.00 -34.64 -32.49
C SER A 88 27.97 -35.55 -33.14
N VAL A 89 28.42 -36.63 -33.78
CA VAL A 89 27.55 -37.61 -34.41
C VAL A 89 27.83 -39.02 -33.87
N LYS A 90 26.80 -39.84 -33.84
CA LYS A 90 26.92 -41.22 -33.41
C LYS A 90 27.64 -42.06 -34.46
N LEU A 91 28.68 -42.81 -34.05
CA LEU A 91 29.50 -43.61 -34.95
C LEU A 91 28.74 -44.83 -35.53
N LEU A 92 27.96 -45.55 -34.75
CA LEU A 92 27.26 -46.76 -35.16
C LEU A 92 26.22 -46.52 -36.28
N PRO A 93 25.37 -45.51 -36.24
CA PRO A 93 24.46 -45.15 -37.32
C PRO A 93 25.17 -44.80 -38.63
N LEU A 94 26.37 -44.22 -38.57
CA LEU A 94 27.16 -43.91 -39.77
C LEU A 94 27.53 -45.14 -40.57
N LEU A 95 27.72 -46.29 -39.94
CA LEU A 95 28.01 -47.57 -40.66
C LEU A 95 26.79 -48.00 -41.51
N SER A 96 25.60 -47.60 -41.17
CA SER A 96 24.35 -47.82 -41.92
C SER A 96 24.00 -46.63 -42.82
N LYS A 97 24.93 -45.69 -43.04
CA LYS A 97 24.74 -44.43 -43.80
C LYS A 97 23.66 -43.49 -43.22
N SER A 98 23.33 -43.63 -41.94
CA SER A 98 22.45 -42.72 -41.19
C SER A 98 23.29 -41.76 -40.39
N VAL A 99 23.01 -40.44 -40.48
CA VAL A 99 23.67 -39.38 -39.71
C VAL A 99 22.78 -39.03 -38.57
N GLU A 100 23.13 -39.48 -37.37
CA GLU A 100 22.44 -39.11 -36.15
C GLU A 100 23.30 -38.13 -35.32
N VAL A 101 22.77 -36.95 -35.03
CA VAL A 101 23.44 -35.96 -34.17
C VAL A 101 23.36 -36.44 -32.73
N ASP A 102 24.52 -36.56 -32.10
CA ASP A 102 24.62 -36.94 -30.69
C ASP A 102 24.60 -35.71 -29.76
N SER A 103 25.44 -34.72 -30.10
CA SER A 103 25.45 -33.47 -29.33
C SER A 103 25.64 -32.25 -30.21
N LEU A 104 25.07 -31.13 -29.74
CA LEU A 104 25.22 -29.80 -30.29
C LEU A 104 25.66 -28.86 -29.16
N SER A 105 26.79 -28.21 -29.34
CA SER A 105 27.30 -27.24 -28.36
C SER A 105 27.65 -25.92 -29.03
N LEU A 106 27.21 -24.83 -28.40
CA LEU A 106 27.58 -23.47 -28.79
C LEU A 106 28.37 -22.84 -27.65
N ASP A 107 29.57 -22.35 -27.96
CA ASP A 107 30.41 -21.64 -27.00
C ASP A 107 30.37 -20.14 -27.27
N ARG A 108 30.04 -19.38 -26.25
CA ARG A 108 29.82 -17.93 -26.26
C ARG A 108 28.96 -17.46 -27.46
N PRO A 109 27.77 -18.04 -27.65
CA PRO A 109 26.88 -17.50 -28.65
C PRO A 109 26.34 -16.13 -28.21
N SER A 110 26.25 -15.20 -29.16
CA SER A 110 25.57 -13.91 -28.99
C SER A 110 24.44 -13.81 -30.00
N VAL A 111 23.25 -13.54 -29.50
CA VAL A 111 22.00 -13.44 -30.28
C VAL A 111 21.40 -12.05 -30.10
N GLU A 112 21.10 -11.36 -31.21
CA GLU A 112 20.38 -10.09 -31.23
C GLU A 112 18.94 -10.33 -31.58
N LEU A 113 18.00 -10.04 -30.70
CA LEU A 113 16.55 -10.10 -30.91
C LEU A 113 16.01 -8.67 -30.99
N ILE A 114 15.49 -8.30 -32.15
CA ILE A 114 14.97 -6.95 -32.41
C ILE A 114 13.52 -7.06 -32.87
N LYS A 115 12.63 -6.36 -32.17
CA LYS A 115 11.24 -6.17 -32.57
C LYS A 115 11.11 -4.76 -33.14
N ASP A 116 10.62 -4.65 -34.36
CA ASP A 116 10.42 -3.35 -35.02
C ASP A 116 9.20 -2.60 -34.47
N ALA A 117 8.99 -1.36 -34.93
CA ALA A 117 7.87 -0.53 -34.52
C ALA A 117 6.49 -1.09 -34.90
N GLN A 118 6.44 -2.01 -35.87
CA GLN A 118 5.25 -2.71 -36.35
C GLN A 118 5.00 -4.03 -35.61
N GLY A 119 5.89 -4.43 -34.71
CA GLY A 119 5.79 -5.66 -33.93
C GLY A 119 6.40 -6.89 -34.57
N ALA A 120 7.06 -6.75 -35.72
CA ALA A 120 7.75 -7.86 -36.35
C ALA A 120 9.13 -8.11 -35.74
N TRP A 121 9.47 -9.37 -35.47
CA TRP A 121 10.78 -9.76 -34.99
C TRP A 121 11.78 -9.92 -36.11
N ASN A 122 13.03 -9.58 -35.86
CA ASN A 122 14.12 -9.74 -36.82
C ASN A 122 14.33 -11.19 -37.30
N PHE A 123 13.98 -12.19 -36.51
CA PHE A 123 14.07 -13.61 -36.91
C PHE A 123 12.88 -14.09 -37.77
N ALA A 124 11.81 -13.31 -37.90
CA ALA A 124 10.62 -13.72 -38.66
C ALA A 124 10.90 -13.99 -40.14
N SER A 125 11.93 -13.39 -40.74
CA SER A 125 12.34 -13.61 -42.12
C SER A 125 13.29 -14.81 -42.31
N LEU A 126 13.73 -15.48 -41.22
CA LEU A 126 14.60 -16.66 -41.32
C LEU A 126 13.86 -17.84 -41.97
N GLY A 127 14.50 -18.45 -42.94
CA GLY A 127 13.95 -19.64 -43.60
C GLY A 127 12.73 -19.41 -44.49
N GLN A 128 12.28 -18.15 -44.63
CA GLN A 128 11.21 -17.82 -45.58
C GLN A 128 11.74 -17.83 -47.02
N LYS A 129 11.90 -19.01 -47.61
CA LYS A 129 12.02 -19.14 -49.05
C LYS A 129 10.95 -20.08 -49.61
N THR A 130 10.26 -19.54 -50.60
CA THR A 130 9.40 -20.14 -51.61
C THR A 130 9.10 -21.63 -51.48
N PRO A 131 7.83 -22.02 -51.55
CA PRO A 131 7.44 -23.41 -51.57
C PRO A 131 7.93 -24.04 -52.90
N SER A 132 9.03 -24.73 -52.85
CA SER A 132 9.46 -25.63 -53.93
C SER A 132 9.51 -27.05 -53.42
N ALA A 133 8.56 -27.80 -53.92
CA ALA A 133 8.50 -29.26 -54.01
C ALA A 133 8.44 -30.06 -52.70
N THR A 134 7.24 -30.53 -52.39
CA THR A 134 6.91 -31.81 -51.79
C THR A 134 7.98 -32.86 -52.02
N THR A 135 8.81 -33.08 -51.00
CA THR A 135 9.39 -34.39 -50.75
C THR A 135 8.87 -34.83 -49.39
N SER A 136 7.94 -35.75 -49.43
CA SER A 136 7.55 -36.58 -48.30
C SER A 136 8.75 -37.43 -47.86
N SER A 137 9.66 -36.83 -47.07
CA SER A 137 10.62 -37.57 -46.28
C SER A 137 9.85 -37.98 -45.03
N SER A 138 9.78 -39.29 -44.75
CA SER A 138 9.43 -39.82 -43.46
C SER A 138 10.24 -39.07 -42.42
N GLN A 139 9.58 -38.18 -41.65
CA GLN A 139 10.19 -37.47 -40.56
C GLN A 139 10.60 -38.51 -39.50
N GLN A 140 11.87 -38.90 -39.50
CA GLN A 140 12.39 -39.57 -38.31
C GLN A 140 12.27 -38.57 -37.16
N PRO A 141 11.78 -39.01 -36.00
CA PRO A 141 11.70 -38.12 -34.83
C PRO A 141 13.09 -37.60 -34.50
N PHE A 142 13.21 -36.26 -34.51
CA PHE A 142 14.45 -35.58 -34.12
C PHE A 142 14.81 -35.93 -32.69
N SER A 143 15.99 -36.49 -32.45
CA SER A 143 16.51 -36.78 -31.13
C SER A 143 17.93 -36.19 -30.98
N LEU A 144 18.24 -35.66 -29.82
CA LEU A 144 19.51 -35.04 -29.52
C LEU A 144 19.99 -35.54 -28.15
N GLY A 145 21.13 -36.18 -28.05
CA GLY A 145 21.69 -36.64 -26.77
C GLY A 145 22.04 -35.49 -25.87
N GLU A 146 22.65 -34.42 -26.41
CA GLU A 146 22.95 -33.21 -25.64
C GLU A 146 22.88 -31.94 -26.50
N LEU A 147 22.19 -30.90 -25.98
CA LEU A 147 22.31 -29.51 -26.44
C LEU A 147 22.98 -28.71 -25.33
N ALA A 148 24.08 -28.04 -25.63
CA ALA A 148 24.76 -27.18 -24.68
C ALA A 148 24.94 -25.76 -25.25
N ILE A 149 24.70 -24.77 -24.40
CA ILE A 149 25.07 -23.37 -24.59
C ILE A 149 25.98 -23.01 -23.40
N ASN A 150 27.18 -22.55 -23.69
CA ASN A 150 28.15 -22.17 -22.68
C ASN A 150 28.41 -20.67 -22.78
N ASP A 151 28.20 -19.95 -21.69
CA ASP A 151 28.49 -18.50 -21.58
C ASP A 151 27.86 -17.66 -22.71
N GLY A 152 26.59 -17.97 -23.03
CA GLY A 152 25.82 -17.29 -24.08
C GLY A 152 25.37 -15.90 -23.67
N GLN A 153 24.97 -15.12 -24.69
CA GLN A 153 24.38 -13.79 -24.52
C GLN A 153 23.20 -13.60 -25.44
N ILE A 154 22.11 -13.02 -24.90
CA ILE A 154 20.96 -12.58 -25.69
C ILE A 154 20.75 -11.11 -25.44
N ALA A 155 20.69 -10.31 -26.51
CA ALA A 155 20.30 -8.91 -26.43
C ALA A 155 18.92 -8.73 -27.04
N ILE A 156 18.02 -8.09 -26.32
CA ILE A 156 16.63 -7.84 -26.75
C ILE A 156 16.43 -6.34 -26.88
N THR A 157 15.90 -5.92 -28.04
CA THR A 157 15.48 -4.55 -28.34
C THR A 157 14.02 -4.59 -28.79
N ASP A 158 13.14 -3.84 -28.13
CA ASP A 158 11.74 -3.70 -28.54
C ASP A 158 11.46 -2.25 -28.92
N LEU A 159 11.43 -1.98 -30.24
CA LEU A 159 11.17 -0.65 -30.79
C LEU A 159 9.67 -0.31 -30.76
N GLN A 160 8.78 -1.30 -30.73
CA GLN A 160 7.34 -1.11 -30.60
C GLN A 160 6.99 -0.49 -29.24
N ASP A 161 7.54 -1.04 -28.18
CA ASP A 161 7.35 -0.56 -26.82
C ASP A 161 8.42 0.47 -26.38
N ARG A 162 9.28 0.92 -27.33
CA ARG A 162 10.39 1.87 -27.10
C ARG A 162 11.35 1.42 -26.00
N ARG A 163 11.60 0.11 -25.88
CA ARG A 163 12.50 -0.42 -24.87
C ARG A 163 13.93 -0.43 -25.40
N PRO A 164 14.88 0.08 -24.61
CA PRO A 164 16.29 0.07 -24.97
C PRO A 164 16.82 -1.37 -25.03
N ARG A 165 17.91 -1.55 -25.78
CA ARG A 165 18.63 -2.81 -25.87
C ARG A 165 19.02 -3.29 -24.46
N THR A 166 18.49 -4.43 -24.08
CA THR A 166 18.76 -5.10 -22.78
C THR A 166 19.52 -6.38 -23.04
N VAL A 167 20.59 -6.59 -22.28
CA VAL A 167 21.47 -7.74 -22.43
C VAL A 167 21.31 -8.69 -21.25
N TYR A 168 21.10 -9.97 -21.57
CA TYR A 168 21.14 -11.11 -20.67
C TYR A 168 22.37 -11.90 -21.02
N ASP A 169 23.27 -12.10 -20.09
CA ASP A 169 24.56 -12.76 -20.32
C ASP A 169 24.77 -13.97 -19.41
N HIS A 170 25.96 -14.59 -19.53
CA HIS A 170 26.27 -15.83 -18.83
C HIS A 170 25.16 -16.88 -18.92
N ILE A 171 24.53 -16.96 -20.11
CA ILE A 171 23.49 -17.95 -20.38
C ILE A 171 24.17 -19.30 -20.55
N ASN A 172 23.89 -20.21 -19.63
CA ASN A 172 24.27 -21.60 -19.73
C ASN A 172 23.01 -22.44 -19.87
N LEU A 173 23.02 -23.36 -20.80
CA LEU A 173 21.94 -24.31 -21.06
C LEU A 173 22.53 -25.68 -21.32
N LYS A 174 22.04 -26.67 -20.63
CA LYS A 174 22.32 -28.07 -20.91
C LYS A 174 21.01 -28.85 -20.93
N LEU A 175 20.66 -29.30 -22.12
CA LEU A 175 19.51 -30.16 -22.37
C LEU A 175 20.03 -31.54 -22.77
N THR A 176 19.69 -32.60 -22.03
CA THR A 176 20.16 -33.95 -22.28
C THR A 176 19.01 -34.93 -22.49
N ASP A 177 19.27 -35.94 -23.31
CA ASP A 177 18.31 -37.01 -23.64
C ASP A 177 17.04 -36.47 -24.33
N PHE A 178 17.17 -35.39 -25.13
CA PHE A 178 16.02 -34.75 -25.77
C PHE A 178 15.46 -35.53 -26.93
N ALA A 179 14.22 -35.98 -26.80
CA ALA A 179 13.37 -36.39 -27.88
C ALA A 179 11.92 -35.94 -27.61
N PRO A 180 11.11 -35.59 -28.62
CA PRO A 180 9.77 -35.07 -28.44
C PRO A 180 8.87 -35.97 -27.58
N ASP A 181 8.97 -37.26 -27.76
CA ASP A 181 8.11 -38.27 -27.09
C ASP A 181 8.76 -38.90 -25.88
N SER A 182 9.83 -38.31 -25.34
CA SER A 182 10.60 -38.87 -24.24
C SER A 182 10.90 -37.81 -23.17
N PRO A 183 11.11 -38.21 -21.92
CA PRO A 183 11.61 -37.29 -20.89
C PRO A 183 13.02 -36.81 -21.20
N PHE A 184 13.29 -35.53 -20.89
CA PHE A 184 14.60 -34.90 -21.01
C PHE A 184 15.01 -34.25 -19.67
N LYS A 185 16.31 -33.95 -19.55
CA LYS A 185 16.87 -33.19 -18.41
C LYS A 185 17.25 -31.80 -18.89
N LEU A 186 16.96 -30.81 -18.05
CA LEU A 186 17.26 -29.40 -18.27
C LEU A 186 18.11 -28.89 -17.10
N ASP A 187 19.21 -28.20 -17.46
CA ASP A 187 20.00 -27.36 -16.55
C ASP A 187 20.25 -26.03 -17.27
N ALA A 188 19.70 -24.95 -16.74
CA ALA A 188 19.78 -23.63 -17.36
C ALA A 188 20.06 -22.57 -16.32
N SER A 189 20.96 -21.61 -16.66
CA SER A 189 21.20 -20.42 -15.86
C SER A 189 21.37 -19.19 -16.73
N VAL A 190 21.06 -18.03 -16.17
CA VAL A 190 21.18 -16.74 -16.85
C VAL A 190 21.45 -15.64 -15.80
N HIS A 191 22.28 -14.67 -16.16
CA HIS A 191 22.38 -13.42 -15.43
C HIS A 191 21.39 -12.40 -15.96
N LEU A 192 20.61 -11.82 -15.06
CA LEU A 192 19.73 -10.71 -15.39
C LEU A 192 20.50 -9.39 -15.42
N PRO A 193 20.09 -8.45 -16.28
CA PRO A 193 20.75 -7.15 -16.36
C PRO A 193 20.51 -6.31 -15.11
N GLY A 194 21.58 -5.73 -14.57
CA GLY A 194 21.57 -4.90 -13.37
C GLY A 194 22.89 -4.93 -12.63
N PRO A 195 23.02 -4.27 -11.48
CA PRO A 195 24.22 -4.32 -10.66
C PRO A 195 24.39 -5.69 -9.98
N GLY A 196 25.63 -6.14 -9.82
CA GLY A 196 25.97 -7.41 -9.19
C GLY A 196 25.72 -8.64 -10.08
N SER A 197 25.89 -9.81 -9.50
CA SER A 197 25.61 -11.09 -10.16
C SER A 197 24.18 -11.53 -9.83
N GLN A 198 23.24 -11.16 -10.69
CA GLN A 198 21.83 -11.54 -10.55
C GLN A 198 21.59 -12.84 -11.31
N GLU A 199 21.67 -13.96 -10.65
CA GLU A 199 21.56 -15.28 -11.30
C GLU A 199 20.18 -15.88 -11.10
N VAL A 200 19.60 -16.37 -12.20
CA VAL A 200 18.41 -17.24 -12.22
C VAL A 200 18.85 -18.58 -12.79
N SER A 201 18.60 -19.66 -12.06
CA SER A 201 18.87 -21.01 -12.55
C SER A 201 17.64 -21.92 -12.41
N LEU A 202 17.50 -22.83 -13.39
CA LEU A 202 16.42 -23.79 -13.45
C LEU A 202 17.01 -25.16 -13.79
N THR A 203 16.87 -26.11 -12.89
CA THR A 203 17.30 -27.50 -13.10
C THR A 203 16.10 -28.44 -12.97
N GLY A 204 16.03 -29.46 -13.82
CA GLY A 204 14.90 -30.38 -13.71
C GLY A 204 14.79 -31.39 -14.83
N LYS A 205 13.64 -32.03 -14.89
CA LYS A 205 13.25 -32.99 -15.92
C LYS A 205 11.92 -32.59 -16.51
N GLY A 206 11.82 -32.65 -17.83
CA GLY A 206 10.60 -32.35 -18.57
C GLY A 206 10.25 -33.43 -19.57
N GLY A 207 9.11 -33.33 -20.21
CA GLY A 207 8.65 -34.21 -21.27
C GLY A 207 7.82 -35.40 -20.82
N PRO A 208 7.24 -36.15 -21.78
CA PRO A 208 7.29 -35.86 -23.22
C PRO A 208 6.66 -34.50 -23.60
N LEU A 209 7.09 -33.92 -24.74
CA LEU A 209 6.54 -32.64 -25.17
C LEU A 209 5.06 -32.79 -25.56
N SER A 210 4.25 -31.82 -25.14
CA SER A 210 2.87 -31.73 -25.59
C SER A 210 2.82 -31.18 -27.01
N HIS A 211 2.33 -31.94 -27.95
CA HIS A 211 2.22 -31.56 -29.37
C HIS A 211 1.14 -30.49 -29.63
N THR A 212 0.13 -30.43 -28.77
CA THR A 212 -1.00 -29.50 -28.91
C THR A 212 -0.80 -28.19 -28.16
N ASN A 213 -0.13 -28.24 -27.02
CA ASN A 213 0.13 -27.08 -26.15
C ASN A 213 1.50 -27.24 -25.45
N PRO A 214 2.55 -26.60 -25.92
CA PRO A 214 3.89 -26.68 -25.32
C PRO A 214 3.91 -26.33 -23.81
N ALA A 215 3.03 -25.42 -23.35
CA ALA A 215 2.90 -25.07 -21.94
C ALA A 215 2.32 -26.20 -21.07
N ALA A 216 1.71 -27.20 -21.69
CA ALA A 216 1.20 -28.39 -20.98
C ALA A 216 2.25 -29.52 -20.87
N THR A 217 3.48 -29.28 -21.35
CA THR A 217 4.58 -30.24 -21.21
C THR A 217 4.87 -30.47 -19.72
N PRO A 218 4.87 -31.73 -19.24
CA PRO A 218 5.22 -32.04 -17.86
C PRO A 218 6.64 -31.56 -17.54
N PHE A 219 6.80 -30.97 -16.38
CA PHE A 219 8.11 -30.53 -15.87
C PHE A 219 8.18 -30.69 -14.35
N LYS A 220 9.31 -31.10 -13.85
CA LYS A 220 9.62 -31.12 -12.42
C LYS A 220 11.06 -30.69 -12.20
N GLY A 221 11.27 -29.65 -11.39
CA GLY A 221 12.61 -29.12 -11.17
C GLY A 221 12.65 -28.08 -10.08
N THR A 222 13.82 -27.49 -9.91
CA THR A 222 14.11 -26.44 -8.92
C THR A 222 14.51 -25.17 -9.63
N LEU A 223 13.81 -24.08 -9.33
CA LEU A 223 14.18 -22.70 -9.69
C LEU A 223 14.93 -22.09 -8.52
N GLU A 224 16.11 -21.53 -8.78
CA GLU A 224 16.92 -20.80 -7.79
C GLU A 224 17.14 -19.37 -8.25
N LEU A 225 16.97 -18.43 -7.33
CA LEU A 225 17.23 -17.01 -7.53
C LEU A 225 18.35 -16.57 -6.57
N LYS A 226 19.40 -15.94 -7.09
CA LYS A 226 20.52 -15.42 -6.32
C LYS A 226 20.70 -13.93 -6.57
N GLY A 227 20.36 -13.11 -5.56
CA GLY A 227 20.58 -11.68 -5.60
C GLY A 227 19.84 -10.94 -6.72
N VAL A 228 18.64 -11.40 -7.10
CA VAL A 228 17.85 -10.87 -8.22
C VAL A 228 17.11 -9.62 -7.80
N GLU A 229 17.41 -8.49 -8.43
CA GLU A 229 16.64 -7.26 -8.23
C GLU A 229 15.24 -7.38 -8.83
N ILE A 230 14.22 -7.00 -8.06
CA ILE A 230 12.82 -7.01 -8.52
C ILE A 230 12.66 -6.15 -9.78
N ALA A 231 13.36 -5.02 -9.87
CA ALA A 231 13.33 -4.15 -11.06
C ALA A 231 13.80 -4.87 -12.34
N GLY A 232 14.81 -5.75 -12.23
CA GLY A 232 15.26 -6.62 -13.34
C GLY A 232 14.22 -7.67 -13.70
N LEU A 233 13.68 -8.33 -12.68
CA LEU A 233 12.64 -9.35 -12.83
C LEU A 233 11.34 -8.77 -13.42
N GLN A 234 10.93 -7.58 -12.99
CA GLN A 234 9.76 -6.87 -13.52
C GLN A 234 9.91 -6.55 -15.02
N LYS A 235 11.11 -6.12 -15.46
CA LYS A 235 11.39 -5.88 -16.87
C LYS A 235 11.30 -7.18 -17.70
N PHE A 236 11.75 -8.29 -17.13
CA PHE A 236 11.71 -9.59 -17.78
C PHE A 236 10.30 -10.17 -17.84
N LEU A 237 9.59 -10.24 -16.70
CA LEU A 237 8.25 -10.85 -16.59
C LEU A 237 7.12 -9.92 -17.02
N GLN A 238 7.33 -8.60 -17.08
CA GLN A 238 6.32 -7.59 -17.38
C GLN A 238 5.08 -7.68 -16.45
N SER A 239 5.28 -8.12 -15.22
CA SER A 239 4.20 -8.34 -14.28
C SER A 239 3.72 -7.03 -13.65
N PRO A 240 2.41 -6.69 -13.75
CA PRO A 240 1.85 -5.52 -13.07
C PRO A 240 2.02 -5.56 -11.54
N ALA A 241 2.07 -6.76 -10.96
CA ALA A 241 2.23 -6.96 -9.51
C ALA A 241 3.60 -6.51 -8.98
N LEU A 242 4.61 -6.40 -9.84
CA LEU A 242 5.96 -5.98 -9.47
C LEU A 242 6.22 -4.48 -9.74
N VAL A 243 5.23 -3.77 -10.29
CA VAL A 243 5.37 -2.33 -10.56
C VAL A 243 5.46 -1.56 -9.25
N ASN A 244 6.41 -0.61 -9.18
CA ASN A 244 6.71 0.18 -7.99
C ASN A 244 7.15 -0.64 -6.77
N THR A 245 7.66 -1.85 -7.00
CA THR A 245 8.25 -2.70 -5.98
C THR A 245 9.74 -2.86 -6.27
N ASP A 246 10.59 -2.62 -5.27
CA ASP A 246 12.04 -2.82 -5.34
C ASP A 246 12.50 -3.75 -4.21
N GLY A 247 13.69 -4.26 -4.35
CA GLY A 247 14.32 -5.14 -3.38
C GLY A 247 15.15 -6.21 -4.09
N VAL A 248 15.85 -7.01 -3.31
CA VAL A 248 16.72 -8.10 -3.80
C VAL A 248 16.11 -9.44 -3.38
N LEU A 249 15.71 -10.23 -4.37
CA LEU A 249 15.08 -11.52 -4.19
C LEU A 249 16.10 -12.65 -4.28
N SER A 250 16.12 -13.52 -3.29
CA SER A 250 16.93 -14.73 -3.26
C SER A 250 16.13 -15.90 -2.69
N GLY A 251 16.41 -17.10 -3.15
CA GLY A 251 15.77 -18.30 -2.65
C GLY A 251 15.66 -19.39 -3.69
N HIS A 252 14.93 -20.44 -3.32
CA HIS A 252 14.67 -21.55 -4.22
C HIS A 252 13.21 -22.00 -4.12
N THR A 253 12.74 -22.57 -5.21
CA THR A 253 11.41 -23.17 -5.28
C THR A 253 11.44 -24.43 -6.15
N ASP A 254 10.93 -25.53 -5.60
CA ASP A 254 10.63 -26.73 -6.37
C ASP A 254 9.32 -26.50 -7.12
N ILE A 255 9.36 -26.64 -8.43
CA ILE A 255 8.22 -26.48 -9.32
C ILE A 255 7.87 -27.81 -9.99
N ALA A 256 6.60 -28.06 -10.14
CA ALA A 256 6.13 -29.17 -10.95
C ALA A 256 4.91 -28.73 -11.77
N SER A 257 4.91 -29.12 -13.04
CA SER A 257 3.78 -28.92 -13.96
C SER A 257 3.40 -30.28 -14.53
N GLU A 258 2.16 -30.70 -14.32
CA GLU A 258 1.65 -31.97 -14.83
C GLU A 258 0.14 -31.88 -15.05
N ALA A 259 -0.32 -32.32 -16.20
CA ALA A 259 -1.75 -32.40 -16.53
C ALA A 259 -2.56 -31.11 -16.24
N GLY A 260 -2.00 -29.95 -16.52
CA GLY A 260 -2.66 -28.65 -16.27
C GLY A 260 -2.64 -28.21 -14.80
N LYS A 261 -1.87 -28.87 -13.95
CA LYS A 261 -1.62 -28.44 -12.57
C LYS A 261 -0.19 -27.97 -12.42
N LEU A 262 -0.03 -26.79 -11.84
CA LEU A 262 1.26 -26.21 -11.48
C LEU A 262 1.39 -26.25 -9.96
N SER A 263 2.52 -26.74 -9.44
CA SER A 263 2.84 -26.64 -8.02
C SER A 263 4.18 -25.95 -7.81
N ALA A 264 4.30 -25.23 -6.72
CA ALA A 264 5.52 -24.56 -6.31
C ALA A 264 5.64 -24.61 -4.78
N ASN A 265 6.74 -25.15 -4.27
CA ASN A 265 7.06 -25.12 -2.86
C ASN A 265 8.51 -24.67 -2.68
N GLY A 266 8.77 -23.84 -1.66
CA GLY A 266 10.10 -23.30 -1.49
C GLY A 266 10.19 -22.19 -0.46
N GLN A 267 11.35 -21.56 -0.49
CA GLN A 267 11.67 -20.43 0.38
C GLN A 267 12.19 -19.26 -0.43
N MET A 268 11.64 -18.08 -0.20
CA MET A 268 12.08 -16.83 -0.81
C MET A 268 12.37 -15.79 0.27
N ASN A 269 13.44 -15.06 0.09
CA ASN A 269 13.84 -13.94 0.91
C ASN A 269 13.88 -12.67 0.04
N LEU A 270 13.20 -11.63 0.48
CA LEU A 270 13.24 -10.31 -0.13
C LEU A 270 13.96 -9.35 0.82
N ASP A 271 15.18 -9.02 0.47
CA ASP A 271 16.00 -8.05 1.19
C ASP A 271 15.72 -6.63 0.71
N LYS A 272 15.79 -5.68 1.67
CA LYS A 272 15.59 -4.24 1.42
C LYS A 272 14.33 -3.93 0.58
N PRO A 273 13.15 -4.50 0.94
CA PRO A 273 11.94 -4.28 0.18
C PRO A 273 11.53 -2.80 0.20
N ARG A 274 11.18 -2.26 -0.97
CA ARG A 274 10.60 -0.93 -1.12
C ARG A 274 9.30 -1.03 -1.89
N LEU A 275 8.26 -0.38 -1.40
CA LEU A 275 6.96 -0.28 -2.05
C LEU A 275 6.68 1.20 -2.35
N HIS A 276 6.37 1.53 -3.59
CA HIS A 276 6.16 2.92 -4.03
C HIS A 276 7.31 3.86 -3.64
N GLY A 277 8.56 3.35 -3.64
CA GLY A 277 9.75 4.10 -3.25
C GLY A 277 9.99 4.23 -1.74
N ILE A 278 9.08 3.74 -0.90
CA ILE A 278 9.21 3.77 0.57
C ILE A 278 9.87 2.47 1.05
N ASP A 279 10.93 2.62 1.86
CA ASP A 279 11.63 1.48 2.47
C ASP A 279 10.76 0.86 3.57
N VAL A 280 10.53 -0.45 3.47
CA VAL A 280 9.78 -1.22 4.50
C VAL A 280 10.61 -1.38 5.78
N GLY A 281 11.95 -1.33 5.69
CA GLY A 281 12.87 -1.30 6.85
C GLY A 281 13.17 -2.65 7.48
N TYR A 282 12.73 -3.76 6.89
CA TYR A 282 13.05 -5.13 7.31
C TYR A 282 12.91 -6.11 6.14
N PRO A 283 13.62 -7.26 6.15
CA PRO A 283 13.46 -8.29 5.13
C PRO A 283 12.11 -9.01 5.26
N ILE A 284 11.61 -9.50 4.12
CA ILE A 284 10.42 -10.35 4.06
C ILE A 284 10.86 -11.76 3.65
N ASN A 285 10.57 -12.75 4.48
CA ASN A 285 10.83 -14.14 4.18
C ASN A 285 9.49 -14.87 3.96
N ALA A 286 9.44 -15.71 2.96
CA ALA A 286 8.29 -16.55 2.67
C ALA A 286 8.72 -18.01 2.54
N ASP A 287 8.04 -18.90 3.25
CA ASP A 287 8.12 -20.34 3.10
C ASP A 287 6.72 -20.81 2.67
N TYR A 288 6.62 -21.36 1.48
CA TYR A 288 5.33 -21.60 0.84
C TYR A 288 5.23 -22.98 0.17
N ASP A 289 4.01 -23.43 0.05
CA ASP A 289 3.57 -24.57 -0.76
C ASP A 289 2.23 -24.17 -1.40
N VAL A 290 2.26 -24.02 -2.71
CA VAL A 290 1.10 -23.62 -3.50
C VAL A 290 0.90 -24.53 -4.69
N SER A 291 -0.34 -24.69 -5.12
CA SER A 291 -0.68 -25.39 -6.35
C SER A 291 -1.79 -24.64 -7.10
N ASP A 292 -1.66 -24.57 -8.40
CA ASP A 292 -2.63 -23.91 -9.28
C ASP A 292 -3.20 -24.96 -10.27
N ASP A 293 -4.49 -25.11 -10.27
CA ASP A 293 -5.22 -25.92 -11.26
C ASP A 293 -5.62 -24.98 -12.42
N LEU A 294 -4.80 -24.96 -13.45
CA LEU A 294 -4.99 -24.12 -14.64
C LEU A 294 -6.26 -24.46 -15.44
N THR A 295 -6.86 -25.64 -15.20
CA THR A 295 -8.11 -26.04 -15.87
C THR A 295 -9.32 -25.42 -15.18
N ASN A 296 -9.26 -25.31 -13.86
CA ASN A 296 -10.32 -24.75 -13.04
C ASN A 296 -10.06 -23.32 -12.54
N ASP A 297 -8.93 -22.76 -12.92
CA ASP A 297 -8.46 -21.42 -12.48
C ASP A 297 -8.42 -21.30 -10.93
N LEU A 298 -7.96 -22.35 -10.26
CA LEU A 298 -8.02 -22.49 -8.80
C LEU A 298 -6.61 -22.61 -8.21
N LEU A 299 -6.13 -21.52 -7.62
CA LEU A 299 -4.93 -21.49 -6.80
C LEU A 299 -5.26 -22.01 -5.39
N ARG A 300 -4.49 -22.96 -4.90
CA ARG A 300 -4.52 -23.47 -3.52
C ARG A 300 -3.23 -23.12 -2.79
N ILE A 301 -3.36 -22.51 -1.64
CA ILE A 301 -2.25 -22.22 -0.72
C ILE A 301 -2.28 -23.25 0.39
N ASN A 302 -1.45 -24.30 0.26
CA ASN A 302 -1.33 -25.35 1.26
C ASN A 302 -0.55 -24.84 2.48
N LYS A 303 0.44 -24.00 2.23
CA LYS A 303 1.28 -23.34 3.23
C LYS A 303 1.71 -21.96 2.71
N GLY A 304 1.56 -20.95 3.53
CA GLY A 304 2.11 -19.63 3.31
C GLY A 304 2.58 -19.11 4.66
N ALA A 305 3.84 -19.37 5.04
CA ALA A 305 4.46 -18.85 6.24
C ALA A 305 5.31 -17.64 5.84
N ILE A 306 4.86 -16.44 6.19
CA ILE A 306 5.51 -15.18 5.85
C ILE A 306 6.09 -14.58 7.14
N LYS A 307 7.33 -14.13 7.10
CA LYS A 307 7.95 -13.36 8.19
C LYS A 307 8.22 -11.94 7.73
N LEU A 308 7.63 -10.98 8.40
CA LEU A 308 7.89 -9.55 8.23
C LEU A 308 8.94 -9.15 9.30
N GLY A 309 10.22 -9.18 8.96
CA GLY A 309 11.27 -9.15 9.97
C GLY A 309 11.14 -10.34 10.94
N PRO A 310 10.97 -10.13 12.26
CA PRO A 310 10.76 -11.20 13.24
C PRO A 310 9.31 -11.70 13.32
N THR A 311 8.37 -11.02 12.67
CA THR A 311 6.92 -11.20 12.82
C THR A 311 6.36 -12.31 11.93
N PRO A 312 5.82 -13.43 12.48
CA PRO A 312 5.28 -14.52 11.69
C PRO A 312 3.81 -14.30 11.31
N LEU A 313 3.50 -14.55 10.04
CA LEU A 313 2.14 -14.62 9.48
C LEU A 313 1.95 -15.97 8.81
N SER A 314 0.75 -16.52 8.87
CA SER A 314 0.40 -17.76 8.16
C SER A 314 -0.85 -17.54 7.32
N VAL A 315 -0.79 -17.95 6.06
CA VAL A 315 -1.89 -17.87 5.09
C VAL A 315 -2.11 -19.25 4.49
N THR A 316 -3.36 -19.74 4.48
CA THR A 316 -3.76 -20.97 3.81
C THR A 316 -5.12 -20.80 3.16
N GLY A 317 -5.47 -21.63 2.18
CA GLY A 317 -6.80 -21.57 1.56
C GLY A 317 -6.78 -21.66 0.04
N THR A 318 -7.78 -21.04 -0.60
CA THR A 318 -7.94 -21.10 -2.06
C THR A 318 -8.30 -19.74 -2.64
N VAL A 319 -7.87 -19.51 -3.90
CA VAL A 319 -8.21 -18.35 -4.70
C VAL A 319 -8.68 -18.85 -6.07
N ASN A 320 -9.94 -18.61 -6.39
CA ASN A 320 -10.44 -18.82 -7.75
C ASN A 320 -10.23 -17.53 -8.54
N HIS A 321 -9.32 -17.56 -9.51
CA HIS A 321 -8.94 -16.39 -10.30
C HIS A 321 -9.68 -16.25 -11.63
N LYS A 322 -10.61 -17.16 -11.95
CA LYS A 322 -11.46 -17.09 -13.15
C LYS A 322 -12.41 -15.90 -13.15
N PRO A 323 -13.16 -15.60 -12.07
CA PRO A 323 -14.00 -14.41 -12.04
C PRO A 323 -13.17 -13.15 -11.76
N THR A 324 -13.67 -12.00 -12.23
CA THR A 324 -13.09 -10.68 -11.92
C THR A 324 -14.13 -9.86 -11.16
N PRO A 325 -13.92 -9.55 -9.87
CA PRO A 325 -12.74 -9.88 -9.06
C PRO A 325 -12.63 -11.37 -8.70
N ALA A 326 -11.41 -11.83 -8.40
CA ALA A 326 -11.15 -13.19 -7.96
C ALA A 326 -11.92 -13.54 -6.67
N GLN A 327 -12.24 -14.82 -6.47
CA GLN A 327 -12.94 -15.29 -5.27
C GLN A 327 -11.96 -15.91 -4.28
N LEU A 328 -12.02 -15.46 -3.04
CA LEU A 328 -11.18 -15.90 -1.94
C LEU A 328 -11.92 -16.91 -1.05
N ASP A 329 -11.18 -17.86 -0.52
CA ASP A 329 -11.48 -18.64 0.68
C ASP A 329 -10.16 -18.86 1.42
N VAL A 330 -9.74 -17.90 2.22
CA VAL A 330 -8.38 -17.78 2.77
C VAL A 330 -8.45 -17.60 4.28
N ASP A 331 -7.65 -18.38 5.00
CA ASP A 331 -7.41 -18.26 6.43
C ASP A 331 -6.08 -17.54 6.68
N LEU A 332 -6.11 -16.45 7.45
CA LEU A 332 -4.97 -15.70 7.92
C LEU A 332 -4.80 -15.87 9.42
N LYS A 333 -3.62 -16.29 9.86
CA LYS A 333 -3.26 -16.36 11.27
C LYS A 333 -2.00 -15.54 11.55
N ALA A 334 -2.05 -14.81 12.66
CA ALA A 334 -0.94 -13.99 13.13
C ALA A 334 -0.88 -14.11 14.66
N ASN A 335 0.29 -14.42 15.20
CA ASN A 335 0.50 -14.56 16.63
C ASN A 335 1.65 -13.65 17.09
N GLY A 336 1.34 -12.67 17.95
CA GLY A 336 2.33 -11.76 18.48
C GLY A 336 2.99 -10.86 17.44
N VAL A 337 2.25 -10.50 16.40
CA VAL A 337 2.73 -9.67 15.29
C VAL A 337 2.97 -8.26 15.76
N SER A 338 4.16 -7.71 15.50
CA SER A 338 4.50 -6.31 15.83
C SER A 338 3.67 -5.33 15.00
N ILE A 339 2.92 -4.45 15.68
CA ILE A 339 2.18 -3.38 15.02
C ILE A 339 3.12 -2.43 14.28
N ALA A 340 4.32 -2.18 14.82
CA ALA A 340 5.29 -1.29 14.20
C ALA A 340 5.73 -1.78 12.81
N GLU A 341 5.86 -3.08 12.63
CA GLU A 341 6.23 -3.66 11.33
C GLU A 341 5.07 -3.62 10.34
N ILE A 342 3.84 -3.95 10.79
CA ILE A 342 2.65 -3.78 9.96
C ILE A 342 2.45 -2.31 9.57
N ALA A 343 2.66 -1.39 10.50
CA ALA A 343 2.51 0.04 10.26
C ALA A 343 3.50 0.54 9.18
N ARG A 344 4.75 0.04 9.18
CA ARG A 344 5.73 0.36 8.13
C ARG A 344 5.29 -0.18 6.77
N LEU A 345 4.81 -1.41 6.71
CA LEU A 345 4.29 -2.00 5.49
C LEU A 345 3.04 -1.23 4.98
N ALA A 346 2.12 -0.88 5.87
CA ALA A 346 0.95 -0.08 5.55
C ALA A 346 1.33 1.32 5.03
N ALA A 347 2.31 1.97 5.67
CA ALA A 347 2.83 3.25 5.20
C ALA A 347 3.45 3.14 3.80
N ALA A 348 4.22 2.09 3.53
CA ALA A 348 4.77 1.80 2.21
C ALA A 348 3.67 1.52 1.17
N ALA A 349 2.53 0.99 1.58
CA ALA A 349 1.34 0.79 0.74
C ALA A 349 0.45 2.04 0.63
N GLY A 350 0.85 3.20 1.20
CA GLY A 350 0.10 4.46 1.13
C GLY A 350 -0.95 4.64 2.23
N ILE A 351 -1.00 3.75 3.23
CA ILE A 351 -1.87 3.86 4.40
C ILE A 351 -1.04 4.53 5.50
N ALA A 352 -1.12 5.86 5.62
CA ALA A 352 -0.29 6.61 6.56
C ALA A 352 -0.96 6.77 7.94
N PHE A 353 -0.19 6.51 9.00
CA PHE A 353 -0.43 7.13 10.30
C PHE A 353 -0.01 8.61 10.24
N ALA A 354 -0.49 9.42 11.19
CA ALA A 354 -0.10 10.83 11.24
C ALA A 354 1.44 10.96 11.22
N PRO A 355 2.01 11.88 10.41
CA PRO A 355 3.45 12.03 10.28
C PRO A 355 4.14 12.23 11.65
N GLY A 356 5.24 11.52 11.89
CA GLY A 356 6.01 11.62 13.14
C GLY A 356 5.42 10.82 14.32
N THR A 357 4.39 9.98 14.08
CA THR A 357 3.89 9.03 15.10
C THR A 357 4.59 7.67 15.00
N THR A 358 4.83 7.06 16.14
CA THR A 358 5.33 5.69 16.28
C THR A 358 4.26 4.86 16.97
N VAL A 359 3.94 3.71 16.41
CA VAL A 359 2.97 2.77 16.99
C VAL A 359 3.69 1.48 17.34
N ASN A 360 3.60 1.08 18.61
CA ASN A 360 4.13 -0.19 19.12
C ASN A 360 2.98 -1.05 19.64
N GLY A 361 3.26 -2.32 19.89
CA GLY A 361 2.28 -3.28 20.39
C GLY A 361 2.30 -4.57 19.58
N GLN A 362 1.40 -5.47 19.93
CA GLN A 362 1.28 -6.76 19.27
C GLN A 362 -0.16 -7.01 18.81
N ILE A 363 -0.30 -7.73 17.71
CA ILE A 363 -1.57 -8.20 17.17
C ILE A 363 -1.57 -9.71 17.10
N ASN A 364 -2.67 -10.31 17.54
CA ASN A 364 -3.05 -11.68 17.25
C ASN A 364 -4.26 -11.66 16.32
N ALA A 365 -4.23 -12.42 15.27
CA ALA A 365 -5.33 -12.53 14.31
C ALA A 365 -5.61 -13.98 13.96
N ASN A 366 -6.89 -14.30 13.83
CA ASN A 366 -7.38 -15.54 13.25
C ASN A 366 -8.59 -15.17 12.40
N ILE A 367 -8.35 -14.95 11.11
CA ILE A 367 -9.31 -14.33 10.20
C ILE A 367 -9.50 -15.23 9.00
N LYS A 368 -10.73 -15.56 8.68
CA LYS A 368 -11.16 -16.16 7.43
C LYS A 368 -11.75 -15.09 6.51
N ALA A 369 -11.21 -14.99 5.30
CA ALA A 369 -11.69 -14.09 4.26
C ALA A 369 -12.33 -14.88 3.13
N GLN A 370 -13.59 -14.58 2.79
CA GLN A 370 -14.35 -15.30 1.77
C GLN A 370 -15.06 -14.34 0.82
N GLY A 371 -15.19 -14.76 -0.45
CA GLY A 371 -15.90 -13.99 -1.48
C GLY A 371 -14.98 -13.11 -2.34
N PRO A 372 -15.49 -12.05 -2.96
CA PRO A 372 -14.73 -11.20 -3.90
C PRO A 372 -13.50 -10.57 -3.25
N ALA A 373 -12.35 -10.61 -3.95
CA ALA A 373 -11.06 -10.14 -3.42
C ALA A 373 -11.01 -8.64 -3.11
N ASP A 374 -11.82 -7.85 -3.78
CA ASP A 374 -11.95 -6.40 -3.55
C ASP A 374 -12.83 -6.05 -2.34
N LYS A 375 -13.73 -6.97 -1.93
CA LYS A 375 -14.66 -6.80 -0.81
C LYS A 375 -14.95 -8.14 -0.11
N PRO A 376 -13.94 -8.76 0.51
CA PRO A 376 -14.13 -10.05 1.13
C PRO A 376 -15.01 -9.96 2.39
N SER A 377 -15.82 -10.97 2.59
CA SER A 377 -16.50 -11.22 3.85
C SER A 377 -15.49 -11.79 4.84
N LEU A 378 -15.37 -11.18 6.00
CA LEU A 378 -14.43 -11.57 7.05
C LEU A 378 -15.16 -12.33 8.16
N ASN A 379 -14.49 -13.31 8.74
CA ASN A 379 -14.96 -14.03 9.92
C ASN A 379 -13.78 -14.34 10.83
N GLY A 380 -13.91 -14.13 12.12
CA GLY A 380 -12.84 -14.44 13.07
C GLY A 380 -12.61 -13.39 14.12
N THR A 381 -11.36 -13.27 14.56
CA THR A 381 -10.98 -12.38 15.65
C THR A 381 -9.65 -11.68 15.37
N LEU A 382 -9.56 -10.45 15.84
CA LEU A 382 -8.36 -9.65 15.88
C LEU A 382 -8.18 -9.12 17.31
N ALA A 383 -7.07 -9.41 17.96
CA ALA A 383 -6.77 -8.92 19.31
C ALA A 383 -5.49 -8.09 19.30
N GLY A 384 -5.57 -6.87 19.80
CA GLY A 384 -4.43 -5.98 20.02
C GLY A 384 -4.02 -5.98 21.48
N GLN A 385 -2.72 -5.96 21.75
CA GLN A 385 -2.16 -5.95 23.10
C GLN A 385 -1.02 -4.94 23.23
N ASN A 386 -0.98 -4.24 24.38
CA ASN A 386 0.06 -3.28 24.71
C ASN A 386 0.32 -2.26 23.58
N ILE A 387 -0.76 -1.80 22.97
CA ILE A 387 -0.68 -0.80 21.89
C ILE A 387 -0.30 0.53 22.52
N GLN A 388 0.75 1.14 21.99
CA GLN A 388 1.23 2.44 22.40
C GLN A 388 1.47 3.32 21.18
N VAL A 389 0.84 4.48 21.16
CA VAL A 389 1.05 5.52 20.15
C VAL A 389 1.83 6.65 20.79
N SER A 390 2.97 7.00 20.22
CA SER A 390 3.85 8.07 20.68
C SER A 390 4.36 8.88 19.49
N GLY A 391 4.87 10.07 19.74
CA GLY A 391 5.40 10.92 18.68
C GLY A 391 5.95 12.22 19.25
N LYS A 392 6.76 12.91 18.46
CA LYS A 392 7.42 14.16 18.88
C LYS A 392 6.41 15.23 19.33
N GLU A 393 5.22 15.19 18.76
CA GLU A 393 4.15 16.14 19.04
C GLU A 393 3.08 15.61 20.02
N ILE A 394 3.20 14.34 20.45
CA ILE A 394 2.31 13.71 21.42
C ILE A 394 2.96 13.85 22.79
N ALA A 395 2.44 14.78 23.61
CA ALA A 395 3.02 15.12 24.91
C ALA A 395 3.06 13.93 25.89
N LYS A 396 2.12 13.01 25.79
CA LYS A 396 2.05 11.78 26.60
C LYS A 396 1.63 10.61 25.71
N PRO A 397 2.26 9.43 25.82
CA PRO A 397 1.85 8.28 25.05
C PRO A 397 0.37 7.96 25.23
N VAL A 398 -0.27 7.50 24.14
CA VAL A 398 -1.63 6.97 24.16
C VAL A 398 -1.53 5.46 24.16
N GLU A 399 -2.17 4.82 25.11
CA GLU A 399 -2.05 3.39 25.36
C GLU A 399 -3.40 2.69 25.30
N VAL A 400 -3.40 1.49 24.70
CA VAL A 400 -4.49 0.52 24.75
C VAL A 400 -3.89 -0.80 25.23
N LYS A 401 -4.22 -1.19 26.46
CA LYS A 401 -3.68 -2.43 27.04
C LYS A 401 -4.15 -3.67 26.29
N ALA A 402 -5.41 -3.71 25.95
CA ALA A 402 -6.01 -4.78 25.17
C ALA A 402 -7.23 -4.26 24.42
N VAL A 403 -7.42 -4.76 23.20
CA VAL A 403 -8.63 -4.59 22.41
C VAL A 403 -8.92 -5.88 21.67
N ASN A 404 -10.16 -6.36 21.73
CA ASN A 404 -10.64 -7.50 20.97
C ASN A 404 -11.65 -7.01 19.93
N ILE A 405 -11.49 -7.47 18.70
CA ILE A 405 -12.35 -7.16 17.58
C ILE A 405 -12.86 -8.48 17.02
N ALA A 406 -14.15 -8.64 16.98
CA ALA A 406 -14.82 -9.76 16.34
C ALA A 406 -15.21 -9.36 14.91
N LEU A 407 -14.99 -10.27 13.99
CA LEU A 407 -15.27 -10.15 12.58
C LEU A 407 -16.35 -11.15 12.23
N SER A 408 -17.41 -10.70 11.59
CA SER A 408 -18.45 -11.56 11.02
C SER A 408 -18.71 -11.14 9.56
N PRO A 409 -19.43 -11.90 8.75
CA PRO A 409 -19.71 -11.53 7.36
C PRO A 409 -20.43 -10.21 7.19
N THR A 410 -21.15 -9.75 8.20
CA THR A 410 -21.97 -8.54 8.13
C THR A 410 -21.54 -7.43 9.06
N GLU A 411 -20.68 -7.73 10.04
CA GLU A 411 -20.34 -6.79 11.10
C GLU A 411 -18.91 -6.99 11.62
N ILE A 412 -18.21 -5.90 11.84
CA ILE A 412 -16.95 -5.82 12.58
C ILE A 412 -17.27 -5.05 13.85
N HIS A 413 -16.99 -5.61 15.03
CA HIS A 413 -17.21 -4.89 16.29
C HIS A 413 -16.11 -5.17 17.31
N SER A 414 -15.88 -4.20 18.18
CA SER A 414 -14.99 -4.35 19.33
C SER A 414 -15.76 -4.67 20.61
N ASP A 415 -15.13 -5.34 21.55
CA ASP A 415 -15.50 -5.25 22.95
C ASP A 415 -15.28 -3.82 23.46
N ASN A 416 -15.81 -3.51 24.65
CA ASN A 416 -15.40 -2.28 25.34
C ASN A 416 -13.92 -2.36 25.70
N PHE A 417 -13.16 -1.35 25.30
CA PHE A 417 -11.75 -1.23 25.63
C PHE A 417 -11.40 0.17 26.14
N ASN A 418 -10.33 0.27 26.89
CA ASN A 418 -9.87 1.54 27.43
C ASN A 418 -8.70 2.09 26.63
N VAL A 419 -8.79 3.37 26.29
CA VAL A 419 -7.70 4.19 25.76
C VAL A 419 -7.23 5.08 26.89
N THR A 420 -5.96 5.05 27.22
CA THR A 420 -5.37 5.85 28.30
C THR A 420 -4.30 6.77 27.77
N SER A 421 -4.20 7.98 28.36
CA SER A 421 -3.06 8.89 28.17
C SER A 421 -2.89 9.68 29.45
N GLY A 422 -1.68 9.65 30.03
CA GLY A 422 -1.44 10.27 31.33
C GLY A 422 -2.37 9.72 32.39
N GLY A 423 -3.19 10.60 33.02
CA GLY A 423 -4.18 10.22 34.03
C GLY A 423 -5.59 9.96 33.48
N THR A 424 -5.79 10.14 32.18
CA THR A 424 -7.10 10.05 31.52
C THR A 424 -7.37 8.66 30.96
N THR A 425 -8.57 8.14 31.25
CA THR A 425 -9.07 6.91 30.66
C THR A 425 -10.37 7.21 29.89
N ALA A 426 -10.42 6.80 28.64
CA ALA A 426 -11.59 6.82 27.80
C ALA A 426 -12.02 5.38 27.46
N ALA A 427 -13.26 5.03 27.77
CA ALA A 427 -13.86 3.77 27.33
C ALA A 427 -14.37 3.93 25.90
N VAL A 428 -14.00 3.01 25.05
CA VAL A 428 -14.34 3.03 23.61
C VAL A 428 -14.95 1.69 23.23
N GLN A 429 -15.95 1.75 22.38
CA GLN A 429 -16.55 0.60 21.68
C GLN A 429 -16.93 1.04 20.29
N PHE A 430 -16.78 0.16 19.30
CA PHE A 430 -17.27 0.43 17.95
C PHE A 430 -17.86 -0.82 17.29
N ALA A 431 -18.77 -0.60 16.38
CA ALA A 431 -19.29 -1.58 15.45
C ALA A 431 -19.39 -0.96 14.05
N MET A 432 -19.14 -1.76 13.04
CA MET A 432 -19.32 -1.42 11.63
C MET A 432 -20.14 -2.49 10.97
N LYS A 433 -21.39 -2.18 10.63
CA LYS A 433 -22.31 -3.09 9.93
C LYS A 433 -22.22 -2.90 8.43
N GLN A 434 -22.49 -3.98 7.69
CA GLN A 434 -22.50 -3.98 6.23
C GLN A 434 -21.21 -3.37 5.62
N TYR A 435 -20.05 -3.68 6.21
CA TYR A 435 -18.76 -3.08 5.86
C TYR A 435 -18.32 -3.33 4.40
N THR A 436 -18.90 -4.33 3.73
CA THR A 436 -18.68 -4.60 2.29
C THR A 436 -19.58 -3.78 1.38
N SER A 437 -20.57 -3.05 1.93
CA SER A 437 -21.48 -2.20 1.17
C SER A 437 -20.80 -0.91 0.69
N LYS A 438 -21.49 -0.16 -0.19
CA LYS A 438 -21.01 1.18 -0.61
C LYS A 438 -21.16 2.24 0.49
N SER A 439 -22.00 1.98 1.49
CA SER A 439 -22.25 2.88 2.61
C SER A 439 -22.41 2.04 3.88
N PRO A 440 -21.29 1.61 4.51
CA PRO A 440 -21.32 0.89 5.76
C PRO A 440 -21.92 1.76 6.88
N GLU A 441 -22.57 1.12 7.86
CA GLU A 441 -23.09 1.78 9.04
C GLU A 441 -22.09 1.67 10.18
N VAL A 442 -21.70 2.80 10.74
CA VAL A 442 -20.86 2.88 11.93
C VAL A 442 -21.70 3.15 13.16
N ASP A 443 -21.36 2.50 14.25
CA ASP A 443 -21.88 2.73 15.60
C ASP A 443 -20.68 2.72 16.55
N ALA A 444 -20.30 3.89 17.09
CA ALA A 444 -19.14 4.04 17.94
C ALA A 444 -19.44 4.89 19.16
N THR A 445 -19.04 4.45 20.32
CA THR A 445 -19.16 5.18 21.57
C THR A 445 -17.80 5.50 22.19
N LEU A 446 -17.70 6.69 22.77
CA LEU A 446 -16.54 7.14 23.53
C LEU A 446 -17.00 7.80 24.80
N ARG A 447 -16.56 7.29 25.97
CA ARG A 447 -16.89 7.83 27.29
C ARG A 447 -15.64 8.11 28.09
N ALA A 448 -15.48 9.37 28.49
CA ALA A 448 -14.41 9.82 29.35
C ALA A 448 -14.98 10.76 30.41
N PRO A 449 -15.43 10.23 31.57
CA PRO A 449 -16.14 11.03 32.55
C PRO A 449 -15.27 12.04 33.31
N GLN A 450 -13.96 11.80 33.34
CA GLN A 450 -12.98 12.69 33.99
C GLN A 450 -11.70 12.72 33.19
N ALA A 451 -11.73 13.45 32.08
CA ALA A 451 -10.60 13.56 31.18
C ALA A 451 -9.83 14.85 31.46
N ALA A 452 -8.53 14.76 31.64
CA ALA A 452 -7.67 15.93 31.68
C ALA A 452 -7.49 16.49 30.27
N LEU A 453 -7.64 17.80 30.11
CA LEU A 453 -7.49 18.47 28.79
C LEU A 453 -6.18 18.11 28.07
N PRO A 454 -4.99 18.15 28.71
CA PRO A 454 -3.74 17.82 28.05
C PRO A 454 -3.70 16.38 27.54
N ASP A 455 -4.31 15.45 28.25
CA ASP A 455 -4.32 14.04 27.88
C ASP A 455 -5.24 13.80 26.67
N LEU A 456 -6.41 14.47 26.62
CA LEU A 456 -7.29 14.41 25.46
C LEU A 456 -6.69 15.08 24.22
N LEU A 457 -5.97 16.18 24.39
CA LEU A 457 -5.23 16.81 23.28
C LEU A 457 -4.18 15.86 22.72
N ALA A 458 -3.47 15.11 23.59
CA ALA A 458 -2.53 14.08 23.19
C ALA A 458 -3.23 12.93 22.42
N MET A 459 -4.39 12.47 22.91
CA MET A 459 -5.20 11.46 22.23
C MET A 459 -5.68 11.97 20.85
N ALA A 460 -6.24 13.16 20.77
CA ALA A 460 -6.71 13.76 19.53
C ALA A 460 -5.58 13.87 18.49
N LYS A 461 -4.40 14.29 18.93
CA LYS A 461 -3.22 14.42 18.09
C LYS A 461 -2.69 13.07 17.60
N ALA A 462 -2.72 12.04 18.44
CA ALA A 462 -2.37 10.67 18.06
C ALA A 462 -3.27 10.13 16.93
N TYR A 463 -4.51 10.61 16.82
CA TYR A 463 -5.45 10.30 15.75
C TYR A 463 -5.44 11.31 14.59
N GLY A 464 -4.48 12.24 14.56
CA GLY A 464 -4.33 13.22 13.47
C GLY A 464 -5.29 14.39 13.51
N VAL A 465 -5.96 14.64 14.66
CA VAL A 465 -6.83 15.81 14.84
C VAL A 465 -5.98 17.05 15.14
N THR A 466 -5.83 17.94 14.16
CA THR A 466 -5.00 19.16 14.24
C THR A 466 -5.80 20.42 14.59
N SER A 467 -7.13 20.37 14.56
CA SER A 467 -8.00 21.51 14.84
C SER A 467 -7.86 22.06 16.27
N LEU A 468 -7.34 21.26 17.19
CA LEU A 468 -7.12 21.61 18.59
C LEU A 468 -5.70 22.06 18.93
N ASP A 469 -4.79 22.16 17.97
CA ASP A 469 -3.36 22.49 18.21
C ASP A 469 -3.15 23.88 18.85
N LYS A 470 -4.13 24.78 18.71
CA LYS A 470 -4.11 26.13 19.31
C LYS A 470 -4.52 26.14 20.79
N VAL A 471 -5.02 25.03 21.31
CA VAL A 471 -5.51 24.92 22.71
C VAL A 471 -4.44 24.28 23.57
N SER A 472 -4.13 24.92 24.68
CA SER A 472 -3.24 24.37 25.72
C SER A 472 -3.74 24.78 27.08
N GLY A 473 -3.31 24.10 28.14
CA GLY A 473 -3.70 24.45 29.51
C GLY A 473 -4.12 23.26 30.31
N ALA A 474 -4.80 23.52 31.44
CA ALA A 474 -5.25 22.51 32.38
C ALA A 474 -6.79 22.52 32.51
N GLY A 475 -7.31 21.50 33.18
CA GLY A 475 -8.74 21.34 33.43
C GLY A 475 -9.23 19.96 33.12
N ASN A 476 -10.44 19.70 33.47
CA ASN A 476 -11.11 18.44 33.26
C ASN A 476 -12.36 18.63 32.41
N LEU A 477 -12.66 17.63 31.62
CA LEU A 477 -13.92 17.57 30.89
C LEU A 477 -14.51 16.17 30.97
N SER A 478 -15.80 16.11 30.82
CA SER A 478 -16.55 14.87 30.67
C SER A 478 -17.03 14.77 29.22
N LEU A 479 -16.77 13.64 28.60
CA LEU A 479 -17.24 13.31 27.25
C LEU A 479 -18.14 12.07 27.32
N ASP A 480 -19.29 12.15 26.67
CA ASP A 480 -20.12 10.99 26.34
C ASP A 480 -20.58 11.19 24.89
N MET A 481 -19.86 10.55 23.97
CA MET A 481 -20.02 10.74 22.54
C MET A 481 -20.46 9.44 21.87
N HIS A 482 -21.34 9.55 20.92
CA HIS A 482 -21.85 8.46 20.10
C HIS A 482 -21.86 8.91 18.64
N ALA A 483 -21.22 8.15 17.77
CA ALA A 483 -21.31 8.34 16.32
C ALA A 483 -22.10 7.18 15.72
N ALA A 484 -23.21 7.47 15.07
CA ALA A 484 -24.04 6.45 14.46
C ALA A 484 -24.58 6.93 13.10
N GLY A 485 -24.51 6.03 12.12
CA GLY A 485 -25.07 6.27 10.79
C GLY A 485 -24.21 5.76 9.63
N PRO A 486 -24.68 5.93 8.40
CA PRO A 486 -23.94 5.51 7.22
C PRO A 486 -22.73 6.42 6.98
N VAL A 487 -21.58 5.81 6.64
CA VAL A 487 -20.35 6.51 6.27
C VAL A 487 -19.98 6.15 4.85
N GLN A 488 -19.75 7.15 4.00
CA GLN A 488 -19.31 6.93 2.62
C GLN A 488 -17.78 6.81 2.52
N SER A 489 -17.07 7.38 3.50
CA SER A 489 -15.62 7.26 3.65
C SER A 489 -15.24 7.33 5.13
N PHE A 490 -14.10 6.77 5.50
CA PHE A 490 -13.54 6.90 6.85
C PHE A 490 -12.75 8.21 7.03
N SER A 491 -13.03 9.22 6.22
CA SER A 491 -12.48 10.55 6.45
C SER A 491 -12.99 11.10 7.78
N SER A 492 -12.17 11.89 8.46
CA SER A 492 -12.51 12.55 9.71
C SER A 492 -13.84 13.35 9.61
N ASP A 493 -14.09 13.95 8.45
CA ASP A 493 -15.25 14.80 8.21
C ASP A 493 -16.57 14.00 8.20
N GLU A 494 -16.60 12.81 7.60
CA GLU A 494 -17.79 11.95 7.57
C GLU A 494 -18.11 11.37 8.95
N VAL A 495 -17.07 10.95 9.68
CA VAL A 495 -17.23 10.48 11.06
C VAL A 495 -17.75 11.60 11.96
N VAL A 496 -17.23 12.82 11.80
CA VAL A 496 -17.64 13.99 12.58
C VAL A 496 -19.11 14.36 12.30
N LYS A 497 -19.60 14.26 11.05
CA LYS A 497 -21.01 14.48 10.71
C LYS A 497 -21.98 13.49 11.38
N ALA A 498 -21.50 12.29 11.71
CA ALA A 498 -22.30 11.28 12.40
C ALA A 498 -22.26 11.43 13.93
N LEU A 499 -21.46 12.35 14.48
CA LEU A 499 -21.27 12.52 15.92
C LEU A 499 -22.51 13.08 16.62
N ASN A 500 -22.90 12.40 17.69
CA ASN A 500 -23.92 12.83 18.66
C ASN A 500 -23.38 12.67 20.08
N GLY A 501 -23.86 13.45 21.04
CA GLY A 501 -23.45 13.26 22.42
C GLY A 501 -23.41 14.53 23.24
N THR A 502 -22.76 14.48 24.38
CA THR A 502 -22.62 15.59 25.32
C THR A 502 -21.18 15.80 25.76
N ILE A 503 -20.81 17.06 25.91
CA ILE A 503 -19.50 17.46 26.42
C ILE A 503 -19.77 18.43 27.56
N ASN A 504 -19.24 18.15 28.77
CA ASN A 504 -19.27 19.08 29.86
C ASN A 504 -17.86 19.61 30.13
N LEU A 505 -17.70 20.91 30.11
CA LEU A 505 -16.42 21.60 30.23
C LEU A 505 -16.24 22.12 31.65
N ASN A 506 -15.05 21.93 32.21
CA ASN A 506 -14.60 22.58 33.44
C ASN A 506 -13.08 22.82 33.32
N PHE A 507 -12.72 23.86 32.63
CA PHE A 507 -11.34 24.22 32.32
C PHE A 507 -10.84 25.29 33.31
N ASN A 508 -9.56 25.21 33.65
CA ASN A 508 -8.86 26.19 34.45
C ASN A 508 -7.52 26.51 33.76
N ASN A 509 -7.19 27.78 33.62
CA ASN A 509 -5.93 28.25 33.02
C ASN A 509 -5.66 27.67 31.62
N VAL A 510 -6.63 27.81 30.75
CA VAL A 510 -6.50 27.41 29.33
C VAL A 510 -6.00 28.61 28.53
N ARG A 511 -5.04 28.34 27.63
CA ARG A 511 -4.54 29.30 26.67
C ARG A 511 -5.00 28.89 25.27
N TYR A 512 -5.59 29.84 24.55
CA TYR A 512 -5.98 29.73 23.17
C TYR A 512 -5.09 30.64 22.30
N ALA A 513 -4.23 30.05 21.49
CA ALA A 513 -3.27 30.78 20.67
C ALA A 513 -3.88 31.30 19.37
N GLY A 514 -3.36 32.44 18.89
CA GLY A 514 -3.73 33.05 17.60
C GLY A 514 -4.95 33.98 17.63
N VAL A 515 -5.59 34.15 18.81
CA VAL A 515 -6.70 35.11 18.96
C VAL A 515 -6.61 35.74 20.33
N ASP A 516 -6.61 37.06 20.38
CA ASP A 516 -6.76 37.84 21.59
C ASP A 516 -8.22 38.35 21.69
N VAL A 517 -9.04 37.63 22.46
CA VAL A 517 -10.46 37.97 22.66
C VAL A 517 -10.63 39.31 23.34
N ALA A 518 -9.72 39.70 24.25
CA ALA A 518 -9.72 40.99 24.90
C ALA A 518 -9.54 42.12 23.89
N HIS A 519 -8.55 42.00 23.01
CA HIS A 519 -8.30 42.93 21.94
C HIS A 519 -9.47 43.01 20.94
N GLN A 520 -9.99 41.84 20.55
CA GLN A 520 -11.12 41.78 19.61
C GLN A 520 -12.39 42.45 20.20
N LEU A 521 -12.73 42.16 21.44
CA LEU A 521 -13.92 42.73 22.11
C LEU A 521 -13.78 44.26 22.30
N THR A 522 -12.60 44.76 22.70
CA THR A 522 -12.38 46.18 22.87
C THR A 522 -12.36 46.94 21.56
N SER A 523 -11.89 46.32 20.47
CA SER A 523 -11.93 46.91 19.13
C SER A 523 -13.36 47.15 18.59
N LEU A 524 -14.36 46.36 19.08
CA LEU A 524 -15.75 46.53 18.71
C LEU A 524 -16.37 47.84 19.26
N LEU A 525 -15.73 48.46 20.22
CA LEU A 525 -16.23 49.71 20.85
C LEU A 525 -15.82 50.98 20.08
N GLY A 526 -15.12 50.85 18.94
CA GLY A 526 -14.89 51.95 18.00
C GLY A 526 -13.87 52.99 18.44
N SER A 527 -13.08 52.72 19.49
CA SER A 527 -11.93 53.58 19.84
C SER A 527 -10.76 53.24 18.89
N GLY A 528 -10.34 54.17 18.07
CA GLY A 528 -9.26 54.03 17.10
C GLY A 528 -7.88 53.70 17.70
N GLN A 529 -7.81 53.54 19.01
CA GLN A 529 -6.73 52.91 19.76
C GLN A 529 -7.34 51.87 20.67
N SER A 530 -7.07 50.60 20.37
CA SER A 530 -7.47 49.47 21.18
C SER A 530 -6.98 49.64 22.63
N ALA A 531 -7.85 49.53 23.62
CA ALA A 531 -7.50 49.64 25.03
C ALA A 531 -6.58 48.49 25.51
N SER A 532 -6.45 47.47 24.66
CA SER A 532 -5.51 46.37 24.90
C SER A 532 -4.62 46.15 23.67
N LYS A 533 -3.32 45.93 23.88
CA LYS A 533 -2.40 45.52 22.83
C LYS A 533 -2.69 44.06 22.47
N ASP A 534 -2.74 43.75 21.16
CA ASP A 534 -2.91 42.36 20.69
C ASP A 534 -1.75 41.49 21.20
N GLN A 535 -2.06 40.50 22.02
CA GLN A 535 -1.09 39.55 22.59
C GLN A 535 -0.97 38.30 21.72
N GLY A 536 -1.83 38.14 20.72
CA GLY A 536 -1.87 36.94 19.87
C GLY A 536 -2.39 35.68 20.57
N TYR A 537 -2.95 35.78 21.75
CA TYR A 537 -3.55 34.68 22.48
C TYR A 537 -4.59 35.17 23.50
N THR A 538 -5.43 34.24 23.97
CA THR A 538 -6.40 34.47 25.03
C THR A 538 -6.09 33.58 26.21
N ASN A 539 -5.96 34.16 27.42
CA ASN A 539 -5.93 33.41 28.66
C ASN A 539 -7.35 33.27 29.21
N ILE A 540 -7.78 32.04 29.38
CA ILE A 540 -9.07 31.67 29.98
C ILE A 540 -8.79 31.14 31.39
N LEU A 541 -9.05 31.94 32.38
CA LEU A 541 -8.81 31.57 33.79
C LEU A 541 -9.73 30.43 34.23
N LYS A 542 -10.99 30.48 33.76
CA LYS A 542 -11.97 29.43 34.01
C LYS A 542 -12.96 29.40 32.83
N MET A 543 -13.32 28.20 32.38
CA MET A 543 -14.39 28.00 31.43
C MET A 543 -15.26 26.82 31.80
N THR A 544 -16.56 27.03 31.88
CA THR A 544 -17.57 26.00 32.16
C THR A 544 -18.70 26.05 31.15
N GLY A 545 -19.31 24.91 30.91
CA GLY A 545 -20.47 24.84 30.02
C GLY A 545 -20.82 23.41 29.63
N ALA A 546 -22.04 23.25 29.15
CA ALA A 546 -22.51 22.00 28.55
C ALA A 546 -22.71 22.22 27.04
N ILE A 547 -22.26 21.26 26.27
CA ILE A 547 -22.37 21.24 24.81
C ILE A 547 -23.14 19.98 24.43
N LEU A 548 -24.20 20.15 23.65
CA LEU A 548 -24.93 19.06 23.00
C LEU A 548 -24.44 18.97 21.56
N VAL A 549 -23.99 17.81 21.15
CA VAL A 549 -23.61 17.54 19.77
C VAL A 549 -24.71 16.71 19.11
N LYS A 550 -25.19 17.14 17.95
CA LYS A 550 -26.15 16.40 17.12
C LYS A 550 -25.76 16.53 15.65
N ASN A 551 -25.55 15.38 15.02
CA ASN A 551 -25.11 15.31 13.61
C ASN A 551 -23.89 16.22 13.32
N GLY A 552 -22.89 16.18 14.20
CA GLY A 552 -21.69 17.00 14.09
C GLY A 552 -21.87 18.50 14.36
N ILE A 553 -23.05 18.94 14.77
CA ILE A 553 -23.32 20.32 15.20
C ILE A 553 -23.33 20.38 16.70
N ALA A 554 -22.36 21.06 17.26
CA ALA A 554 -22.24 21.35 18.67
C ALA A 554 -23.10 22.58 19.04
N THR A 555 -23.96 22.48 20.02
CA THR A 555 -24.87 23.54 20.49
C THR A 555 -24.64 23.77 21.97
N THR A 556 -24.53 25.02 22.38
CA THR A 556 -24.42 25.40 23.81
C THR A 556 -25.36 26.59 24.11
N ASN A 557 -25.90 26.58 25.32
CA ASN A 557 -26.72 27.70 25.83
C ASN A 557 -26.22 28.23 27.17
N ASN A 558 -25.10 27.72 27.68
CA ASN A 558 -24.59 28.04 29.02
C ASN A 558 -23.07 28.09 29.10
N LEU A 559 -22.40 28.34 27.99
CA LEU A 559 -20.95 28.48 27.99
C LEU A 559 -20.55 29.77 28.71
N GLN A 560 -19.68 29.65 29.70
CA GLN A 560 -19.17 30.75 30.50
C GLN A 560 -17.65 30.69 30.55
N ALA A 561 -16.99 31.80 30.31
CA ALA A 561 -15.56 31.94 30.41
C ALA A 561 -15.20 33.18 31.24
N THR A 562 -14.25 33.02 32.14
CA THR A 562 -13.63 34.13 32.90
C THR A 562 -12.27 34.40 32.26
N LEU A 563 -12.09 35.62 31.82
CA LEU A 563 -10.87 36.18 31.20
C LEU A 563 -10.27 37.22 32.17
N ASP A 564 -9.03 37.63 31.92
CA ASP A 564 -8.37 38.68 32.69
C ASP A 564 -9.16 40.01 32.69
N ILE A 565 -9.89 40.26 31.60
CA ILE A 565 -10.68 41.50 31.39
C ILE A 565 -12.12 41.42 31.89
N GLY A 566 -12.62 40.25 32.24
CA GLY A 566 -14.01 40.07 32.66
C GLY A 566 -14.58 38.69 32.32
N ASN A 567 -15.90 38.59 32.34
CA ASN A 567 -16.61 37.36 32.09
C ASN A 567 -17.30 37.38 30.73
N VAL A 568 -17.29 36.25 30.01
CA VAL A 568 -17.94 36.07 28.73
C VAL A 568 -18.92 34.92 28.81
N GLY A 569 -20.18 35.18 28.55
CA GLY A 569 -21.20 34.15 28.36
C GLY A 569 -21.46 33.99 26.85
N ALA A 570 -21.57 32.75 26.38
CA ALA A 570 -21.84 32.50 24.96
C ALA A 570 -22.91 31.43 24.75
N VAL A 571 -23.71 31.60 23.71
CA VAL A 571 -24.74 30.66 23.26
C VAL A 571 -24.64 30.55 21.73
N GLY A 572 -24.99 29.39 21.16
CA GLY A 572 -24.99 29.22 19.71
C GLY A 572 -24.53 27.84 19.30
N THR A 573 -24.08 27.79 18.05
CA THR A 573 -23.71 26.54 17.41
C THR A 573 -22.30 26.59 16.80
N ALA A 574 -21.68 25.43 16.72
CA ALA A 574 -20.44 25.21 16.00
C ALA A 574 -20.57 23.92 15.15
N ASN A 575 -20.28 24.02 13.86
CA ASN A 575 -20.22 22.85 13.00
C ASN A 575 -18.82 22.24 13.10
N LEU A 576 -18.72 21.02 13.64
CA LEU A 576 -17.46 20.38 13.91
C LEU A 576 -16.74 19.92 12.63
N ALA A 577 -17.49 19.56 11.58
CA ALA A 577 -16.91 19.12 10.31
C ALA A 577 -16.33 20.29 9.50
N SER A 578 -17.10 21.36 9.30
CA SER A 578 -16.63 22.57 8.62
C SER A 578 -15.84 23.52 9.53
N GLN A 579 -15.76 23.22 10.83
CA GLN A 579 -15.11 24.02 11.87
C GLN A 579 -15.66 25.46 11.98
N THR A 580 -16.90 25.69 11.53
CA THR A 580 -17.50 27.03 11.51
C THR A 580 -18.28 27.35 12.77
N LEU A 581 -18.22 28.61 13.17
CA LEU A 581 -18.88 29.17 14.37
C LEU A 581 -20.07 30.03 14.00
N ASN A 582 -21.16 29.92 14.78
CA ASN A 582 -22.30 30.82 14.76
C ASN A 582 -22.79 31.00 16.18
N MET A 583 -22.20 31.95 16.89
CA MET A 583 -22.45 32.14 18.30
C MET A 583 -22.78 33.59 18.61
N GLN A 584 -23.55 33.79 19.67
CA GLN A 584 -23.78 35.08 20.31
C GLN A 584 -23.08 35.08 21.67
N ALA A 585 -22.38 36.14 21.97
CA ALA A 585 -21.66 36.29 23.22
C ALA A 585 -22.05 37.61 23.92
N ASN A 586 -22.01 37.60 25.24
CA ASN A 586 -22.06 38.80 26.04
C ASN A 586 -20.80 38.83 26.94
N ALA A 587 -19.97 39.83 26.73
CA ALA A 587 -18.82 40.08 27.60
C ALA A 587 -19.17 41.14 28.63
N VAL A 588 -18.97 40.82 29.93
CA VAL A 588 -19.11 41.75 31.05
C VAL A 588 -17.70 42.07 31.53
N LEU A 589 -17.22 43.26 31.24
CA LEU A 589 -15.87 43.70 31.59
C LEU A 589 -15.79 44.07 33.04
N THR A 590 -14.67 43.75 33.70
CA THR A 590 -14.43 44.19 35.11
C THR A 590 -14.52 45.72 35.22
N LYS A 591 -14.89 46.21 36.39
CA LYS A 591 -15.03 47.64 36.66
C LYS A 591 -13.74 48.41 36.31
N ALA A 592 -12.59 47.88 36.73
CA ALA A 592 -11.28 48.49 36.46
C ALA A 592 -11.00 48.60 34.95
N PHE A 593 -11.29 47.52 34.19
CA PHE A 593 -11.07 47.52 32.74
C PHE A 593 -12.14 48.36 32.02
N SER A 594 -13.38 48.37 32.50
CA SER A 594 -14.46 49.23 32.00
C SER A 594 -14.11 50.73 32.12
N GLN A 595 -13.50 51.16 33.21
CA GLN A 595 -13.03 52.52 33.40
C GLN A 595 -11.87 52.87 32.47
N GLN A 596 -10.93 51.94 32.29
CA GLN A 596 -9.80 52.14 31.37
C GLN A 596 -10.28 52.28 29.92
N VAL A 597 -11.18 51.47 29.44
CA VAL A 597 -11.78 51.51 28.11
C VAL A 597 -12.62 52.80 27.96
N GLY A 598 -13.40 53.14 29.00
CA GLY A 598 -14.25 54.34 29.00
C GLY A 598 -13.49 55.67 28.93
N SER A 599 -12.28 55.69 29.51
CA SER A 599 -11.40 56.87 29.45
C SER A 599 -10.68 57.02 28.10
N ALA A 600 -10.58 55.98 27.32
CA ALA A 600 -9.84 55.92 26.05
C ALA A 600 -10.62 56.43 24.81
N GLY A 601 -11.77 57.12 24.99
CA GLY A 601 -12.43 57.81 23.89
C GLY A 601 -13.77 57.22 23.42
N ILE A 602 -14.34 56.26 24.13
CA ILE A 602 -15.75 55.90 23.96
C ILE A 602 -16.58 57.08 24.50
N GLY A 603 -17.35 57.80 23.66
CA GLY A 603 -18.15 58.92 24.09
C GLY A 603 -18.99 58.56 25.30
N SER A 604 -19.10 59.48 26.26
CA SER A 604 -19.82 59.32 27.56
C SER A 604 -21.19 58.68 27.39
N PHE A 605 -21.84 58.83 26.26
CA PHE A 605 -23.12 58.26 25.91
C PHE A 605 -23.09 56.71 25.74
N MET A 606 -22.05 56.17 25.10
CA MET A 606 -21.90 54.69 24.91
C MET A 606 -21.56 54.01 26.23
N ASN A 607 -20.78 54.64 27.08
CA ASN A 607 -20.47 54.19 28.44
C ASN A 607 -21.75 54.03 29.28
N THR A 608 -22.63 55.06 29.23
CA THR A 608 -23.89 55.01 29.98
C THR A 608 -24.89 54.00 29.38
N ALA A 609 -24.86 53.80 28.05
CA ALA A 609 -25.81 52.90 27.35
C ALA A 609 -25.46 51.43 27.52
N LEU A 610 -24.20 51.08 27.70
CA LEU A 610 -23.68 49.73 27.83
C LEU A 610 -23.24 49.35 29.24
N ALA A 611 -23.26 50.28 30.21
CA ALA A 611 -22.91 49.98 31.60
C ALA A 611 -24.08 49.33 32.37
N ASN A 612 -23.76 48.30 33.17
CA ASN A 612 -24.71 47.70 34.08
C ASN A 612 -24.79 48.56 35.39
N SER A 613 -25.68 48.18 36.31
CA SER A 613 -25.89 48.87 37.58
C SER A 613 -24.62 48.91 38.48
N GLN A 614 -23.62 48.11 38.19
CA GLN A 614 -22.33 48.04 38.92
C GLN A 614 -21.23 48.87 38.24
N GLY A 615 -21.53 49.51 37.12
CA GLY A 615 -20.57 50.30 36.33
C GLY A 615 -19.64 49.44 35.44
N GLU A 616 -20.04 48.20 35.15
CA GLU A 616 -19.30 47.31 34.25
C GLU A 616 -19.88 47.39 32.85
N LEU A 617 -19.02 47.49 31.83
CA LEU A 617 -19.43 47.49 30.41
C LEU A 617 -19.89 46.11 29.97
N VAL A 618 -21.03 46.02 29.32
CA VAL A 618 -21.61 44.83 28.73
C VAL A 618 -21.53 44.96 27.19
N ILE A 619 -20.76 44.09 26.57
CA ILE A 619 -20.52 44.09 25.13
C ILE A 619 -21.20 42.85 24.52
N PRO A 620 -22.36 43.03 23.87
CA PRO A 620 -22.95 41.94 23.07
C PRO A 620 -22.20 41.85 21.74
N ALA A 621 -21.80 40.63 21.39
CA ALA A 621 -21.05 40.33 20.18
C ALA A 621 -21.58 39.07 19.48
N THR A 622 -21.38 38.99 18.20
CA THR A 622 -21.52 37.76 17.40
C THR A 622 -20.14 37.21 17.11
N ILE A 623 -20.01 35.87 17.15
CA ILE A 623 -18.78 35.16 16.83
C ILE A 623 -19.09 34.24 15.65
N THR A 624 -18.42 34.51 14.53
CA THR A 624 -18.53 33.76 13.28
C THR A 624 -17.16 33.30 12.80
N GLY A 625 -17.03 32.78 11.58
CA GLY A 625 -15.76 32.29 11.04
C GLY A 625 -15.48 30.84 11.45
N THR A 626 -14.23 30.49 11.68
CA THR A 626 -13.81 29.12 12.03
C THR A 626 -13.15 29.05 13.40
N PHE A 627 -13.01 27.85 13.98
CA PHE A 627 -12.22 27.65 15.20
C PHE A 627 -10.79 28.21 15.09
N GLN A 628 -10.20 28.14 13.89
CA GLN A 628 -8.84 28.64 13.66
C GLN A 628 -8.79 30.16 13.44
N ASN A 629 -9.88 30.75 12.98
CA ASN A 629 -9.97 32.18 12.67
C ASN A 629 -11.36 32.72 13.02
N PRO A 630 -11.71 32.82 14.31
CA PRO A 630 -12.98 33.39 14.73
C PRO A 630 -13.05 34.88 14.42
N LYS A 631 -14.20 35.32 13.95
CA LYS A 631 -14.51 36.72 13.65
C LYS A 631 -15.51 37.25 14.65
N PHE A 632 -15.17 38.37 15.28
CA PHE A 632 -16.02 39.06 16.24
C PHE A 632 -16.65 40.29 15.57
N ALA A 633 -17.96 40.46 15.78
CA ALA A 633 -18.68 41.64 15.35
C ALA A 633 -19.66 42.11 16.44
N PRO A 634 -19.96 43.42 16.58
CA PRO A 634 -20.94 43.89 17.53
C PRO A 634 -22.34 43.34 17.20
N ASP A 635 -23.08 42.85 18.18
CA ASP A 635 -24.51 42.54 18.03
C ASP A 635 -25.35 43.84 18.13
N VAL A 636 -25.47 44.53 16.97
CA VAL A 636 -26.14 45.80 16.88
C VAL A 636 -27.60 45.75 17.32
N GLN A 637 -28.29 44.64 17.04
CA GLN A 637 -29.68 44.45 17.45
C GLN A 637 -29.81 44.34 18.97
N LYS A 638 -28.94 43.61 19.60
CA LYS A 638 -28.92 43.45 21.05
C LYS A 638 -28.50 44.74 21.74
N MET A 639 -27.51 45.45 21.21
CA MET A 639 -27.11 46.77 21.70
C MET A 639 -28.25 47.77 21.61
N ALA A 640 -29.05 47.81 20.51
CA ALA A 640 -30.18 48.66 20.35
C ALA A 640 -31.35 48.29 21.33
N GLN A 641 -31.59 47.01 21.53
CA GLN A 641 -32.56 46.53 22.52
C GLN A 641 -32.21 46.91 23.97
N MET A 642 -30.94 46.80 24.35
CA MET A 642 -30.44 47.24 25.66
C MET A 642 -30.67 48.72 25.88
N LYS A 643 -30.43 49.53 24.85
CA LYS A 643 -30.63 50.96 24.86
C LYS A 643 -32.11 51.36 24.99
N LEU A 644 -33.01 50.68 24.24
CA LEU A 644 -34.47 51.01 24.23
C LEU A 644 -35.21 50.62 25.48
N LYS A 645 -34.79 49.55 26.16
CA LYS A 645 -35.54 48.96 27.30
C LYS A 645 -34.99 49.36 28.67
N GLY A 646 -33.86 50.07 28.76
CA GLY A 646 -33.20 50.34 30.05
C GLY A 646 -32.86 49.05 30.84
N LEU A 647 -32.85 47.93 30.12
CA LEU A 647 -32.69 46.62 30.69
C LEU A 647 -31.20 46.29 30.81
N ILE A 648 -30.60 46.86 31.83
CA ILE A 648 -29.31 46.35 32.34
C ILE A 648 -29.72 45.37 33.44
N PRO A 649 -29.30 44.08 33.37
CA PRO A 649 -29.67 43.12 34.41
C PRO A 649 -29.12 43.53 35.75
N SER A 650 -29.97 43.80 36.71
CA SER A 650 -29.63 43.95 38.12
C SER A 650 -29.90 42.64 38.83
N GLY A 651 -28.87 41.93 39.22
CA GLY A 651 -28.96 40.68 39.97
C GLY A 651 -27.62 40.12 40.37
N ASP A 652 -27.58 39.27 41.38
CA ASP A 652 -26.36 38.68 41.94
C ASP A 652 -25.58 37.77 41.00
N ASN A 653 -26.16 37.46 39.82
CA ASN A 653 -25.48 36.74 38.75
C ASN A 653 -25.76 37.39 37.37
N PRO A 654 -24.97 38.41 36.99
CA PRO A 654 -25.17 39.16 35.72
C PRO A 654 -25.13 38.28 34.48
N LEU A 655 -24.33 37.20 34.50
CA LEU A 655 -24.22 36.29 33.36
C LEU A 655 -25.46 35.39 33.19
N GLY A 656 -26.07 34.91 34.26
CA GLY A 656 -27.27 34.07 34.22
C GLY A 656 -28.44 34.80 33.62
N SER A 657 -28.69 36.06 34.02
CA SER A 657 -29.77 36.88 33.49
C SER A 657 -29.54 37.35 32.06
N LEU A 658 -28.27 37.57 31.66
CA LEU A 658 -27.89 37.88 30.27
C LEU A 658 -28.05 36.67 29.34
N LEU A 659 -27.69 35.48 29.79
CA LEU A 659 -27.90 34.24 29.06
C LEU A 659 -29.42 33.94 28.87
N GLY A 660 -30.25 34.17 29.91
CA GLY A 660 -31.71 34.07 29.79
C GLY A 660 -32.29 35.04 28.79
N GLY A 661 -31.73 36.26 28.69
CA GLY A 661 -32.09 37.26 27.68
C GLY A 661 -31.71 36.86 26.23
N LEU A 662 -30.63 36.14 26.06
CA LEU A 662 -30.20 35.60 24.74
C LEU A 662 -31.09 34.48 24.23
N THR A 663 -31.65 33.67 25.14
CA THR A 663 -32.55 32.54 24.78
C THR A 663 -34.03 32.96 24.61
N GLY A 664 -34.36 34.22 24.86
CA GLY A 664 -35.76 34.73 24.74
C GLY A 664 -36.69 34.27 25.85
N GLN A 665 -36.19 33.58 26.89
CA GLN A 665 -37.03 33.13 28.02
C GLN A 665 -37.09 34.21 29.11
N LYS A 666 -38.28 34.73 29.36
CA LYS A 666 -38.55 35.47 30.60
C LYS A 666 -38.41 34.51 31.76
N GLY A 667 -37.54 34.83 32.71
CA GLY A 667 -37.42 34.10 33.96
C GLY A 667 -38.75 33.99 34.68
N GLN A 668 -39.39 32.85 34.58
CA GLN A 668 -40.38 32.41 35.58
C GLN A 668 -39.65 31.56 36.59
N GLN A 669 -39.69 31.98 37.84
CA GLN A 669 -39.31 31.15 38.97
C GLN A 669 -40.11 29.84 38.93
N PRO A 670 -39.47 28.67 39.02
CA PRO A 670 -40.20 27.41 38.97
C PRO A 670 -41.05 27.29 40.26
N ALA A 671 -42.34 27.15 40.06
CA ALA A 671 -43.23 26.66 41.14
C ALA A 671 -42.82 25.23 41.49
N ALA A 672 -42.65 24.97 42.77
CA ALA A 672 -42.30 23.66 43.28
C ALA A 672 -43.37 22.63 42.84
N GLY A 673 -42.98 21.65 42.02
CA GLY A 673 -43.87 20.51 41.78
C GLY A 673 -44.02 19.97 40.34
N GLN A 674 -43.17 20.33 39.39
CA GLN A 674 -43.21 19.66 38.07
C GLN A 674 -41.88 19.00 37.75
N GLN A 675 -41.99 17.74 37.31
CA GLN A 675 -40.85 16.91 36.84
C GLN A 675 -40.01 17.68 35.82
N GLN A 676 -38.71 17.70 36.04
CA GLN A 676 -37.73 18.24 35.11
C GLN A 676 -37.88 17.59 33.75
N GLN A 677 -38.51 18.27 32.82
CA GLN A 677 -38.38 17.91 31.40
C GLN A 677 -36.94 18.15 30.96
N ASN A 678 -36.38 17.12 30.37
CA ASN A 678 -35.03 17.07 29.84
C ASN A 678 -34.73 18.33 28.98
N PRO A 679 -33.67 19.10 29.25
CA PRO A 679 -33.33 20.35 28.54
C PRO A 679 -33.19 20.15 27.01
N VAL A 680 -32.94 18.91 26.58
CA VAL A 680 -32.91 18.51 25.16
C VAL A 680 -34.18 18.83 24.40
N ASN A 681 -35.36 18.68 25.06
CA ASN A 681 -36.64 18.94 24.40
C ASN A 681 -36.98 20.44 24.25
N GLN A 682 -36.37 21.31 25.05
CA GLN A 682 -36.53 22.76 24.93
C GLN A 682 -35.68 23.34 23.77
N VAL A 683 -34.50 22.79 23.53
CA VAL A 683 -33.63 23.20 22.42
C VAL A 683 -34.24 22.76 21.08
N LEU A 684 -34.84 21.57 21.02
CA LEU A 684 -35.53 21.06 19.81
C LEU A 684 -36.75 21.85 19.41
N GLY A 685 -37.43 22.50 20.37
CA GLY A 685 -38.62 23.37 20.12
C GLY A 685 -38.26 24.71 19.46
N LEU A 686 -37.03 25.19 19.61
CA LEU A 686 -36.56 26.47 19.04
C LEU A 686 -36.24 26.40 17.53
N PHE A 687 -36.01 25.18 17.00
CA PHE A 687 -35.70 24.95 15.60
C PHE A 687 -36.90 24.33 14.81
N GLY A 688 -38.11 24.45 15.35
CA GLY A 688 -39.35 24.01 14.72
C GLY A 688 -39.59 24.71 13.37
N THR A 689 -39.50 23.93 12.36
CA THR A 689 -39.81 24.13 10.94
C THR A 689 -40.89 25.18 10.65
N LYS A 690 -40.52 26.24 9.94
CA LYS A 690 -41.46 26.87 8.99
C LYS A 690 -41.46 26.05 7.70
N LYS A 691 -42.49 25.22 7.52
CA LYS A 691 -42.89 24.75 6.19
C LYS A 691 -43.38 25.95 5.39
N LYS A 692 -42.77 26.18 4.28
CA LYS A 692 -43.41 26.51 3.01
C LYS A 692 -42.61 25.91 1.88
#